data_fce7797b88b1a47d4abbe70f9b008814
#
_entry.id   fce7797b88b1a47d4abbe70f9b008814
#
_cell.length_a   1.000
_cell.length_b   1.000
_cell.length_c   1.000
_cell.angle_alpha   90.00
_cell.angle_beta   90.00
_cell.angle_gamma   90.00
#
_symmetry.space_group_name_H-M   'P 1'
#
loop_
_entity.id
_entity.type
_entity.pdbx_description
1 polymer ?
#
loop_
_entity_poly.entity_id
_entity_poly.type
_entity_poly.pdbx_seq_one_letter_code
_entity_poly.pdbx_strand_id
1 'polypeptide(L)'
;MSQRKLFVTTALPYANGHFHIGHIMEYIQADTWVRAQRMQGNAVNFVGADDAHGAPIMIAAEKAGKTPQQFVADIAAGRKQYLEGFHIAFDNWSNTDSPENHELSKQIYLDLKQAGFIETRTIEQFFDPQKNMFLPDRFIKGECPRCHAKDQYGDNCEVCSSVYAPTDLINPYSALSGAKPELRTSEHFFFKLSDPRAVEFLTEWTQNGQHVQPEVAAKIKEWFGTRTNPDGSTSTGLDDWDISRDAPYFGIEIPDAPGKYFYVWLDAPVGYLASLKNLLNQRGEDYDAYMADPALEQVHFIGKDIITFHTLFWPAMLKFSGRKTPTKICVHGFMTVNNGEKMSKSRGTGLDPLKYLGLNMNPEWLRYYLGAKLNGKNEDIDFNAEDFMLRVNADLIGKYVNIASRAAGFIAKRFDGQLGSIGQDSQALLTALQTPQAAIIAAYEARDTARAAREIMLLCDKVNSYVDANKPWELAKQEGQDARLHDVCTTCIQAFRLLTIYLKPMLPAVAEQVEAFLKVPPLQFADAQTLLGAGHRIGQYQHLMQRVTMEQLEALFEPPAAPVIEAPKPGGENNQAPTLGAAASSLPPEGAGSALGRPGGEAIAPTITIDDFAKVDLRIAKIIECKAVEGSTKLLQLTLDAGEGTTRNVFSGIASMYSPEQLVGKLTVLVA
;
A
#
# COMPACT_ATOMS: atom_id res chain seq x y z
N MET A 1 9.38 24.72 -19.31
CA MET A 1 8.03 24.11 -19.32
C MET A 1 7.13 25.00 -18.47
N SER A 2 5.86 25.16 -18.80
CA SER A 2 4.91 25.88 -17.92
C SER A 2 4.77 25.11 -16.61
N GLN A 3 4.66 25.84 -15.50
CA GLN A 3 4.39 25.27 -14.18
C GLN A 3 3.05 24.53 -14.20
N ARG A 4 3.04 23.25 -13.79
CA ARG A 4 1.82 22.46 -13.64
C ARG A 4 1.13 22.81 -12.32
N LYS A 5 -0.20 22.70 -12.32
CA LYS A 5 -1.05 22.85 -11.15
C LYS A 5 -1.69 21.52 -10.83
N LEU A 6 -1.35 20.95 -9.68
CA LEU A 6 -1.67 19.59 -9.32
C LEU A 6 -2.52 19.53 -8.04
N PHE A 7 -3.61 18.81 -8.09
CA PHE A 7 -4.38 18.34 -6.95
C PHE A 7 -4.12 16.85 -6.80
N VAL A 8 -3.49 16.47 -5.70
CA VAL A 8 -3.07 15.09 -5.44
C VAL A 8 -3.72 14.56 -4.17
N THR A 9 -4.20 13.33 -4.21
CA THR A 9 -4.79 12.66 -3.06
C THR A 9 -4.47 11.17 -3.06
N THR A 10 -4.67 10.54 -1.91
CA THR A 10 -4.57 9.09 -1.71
C THR A 10 -5.92 8.52 -1.32
N ALA A 11 -6.11 7.21 -1.42
CA ALA A 11 -7.31 6.56 -0.91
C ALA A 11 -7.55 6.95 0.56
N LEU A 12 -8.83 7.22 0.90
CA LEU A 12 -9.18 7.55 2.28
C LEU A 12 -9.16 6.28 3.13
N PRO A 13 -8.40 6.26 4.23
CA PRO A 13 -8.40 5.14 5.16
C PRO A 13 -9.71 5.10 5.93
N TYR A 14 -10.31 3.93 6.04
CA TYR A 14 -11.53 3.75 6.81
C TYR A 14 -11.26 3.98 8.31
N ALA A 15 -12.03 4.88 8.94
CA ALA A 15 -11.79 5.33 10.32
C ALA A 15 -12.26 4.32 11.38
N ASN A 16 -12.11 3.02 11.12
CA ASN A 16 -12.42 1.94 12.06
C ASN A 16 -11.20 1.36 12.78
N GLY A 17 -10.01 1.89 12.50
CA GLY A 17 -8.76 1.42 13.11
C GLY A 17 -7.53 2.26 12.77
N HIS A 18 -6.40 1.82 13.32
CA HIS A 18 -5.10 2.43 13.10
C HIS A 18 -4.56 2.17 11.69
N PHE A 19 -3.64 3.02 11.22
CA PHE A 19 -2.95 2.76 9.98
C PHE A 19 -2.17 1.44 10.04
N HIS A 20 -2.26 0.67 8.99
CA HIS A 20 -1.38 -0.47 8.73
C HIS A 20 -0.33 -0.09 7.69
N ILE A 21 0.65 -0.96 7.51
CA ILE A 21 1.79 -0.68 6.62
C ILE A 21 1.38 -0.45 5.16
N GLY A 22 0.26 -1.02 4.70
CA GLY A 22 -0.28 -0.76 3.35
C GLY A 22 -0.65 0.70 3.15
N HIS A 23 -1.29 1.35 4.14
CA HIS A 23 -1.54 2.80 4.10
C HIS A 23 -0.24 3.60 4.04
N ILE A 24 0.74 3.24 4.89
CA ILE A 24 2.04 3.92 4.92
C ILE A 24 2.77 3.78 3.59
N MET A 25 2.71 2.62 2.94
CA MET A 25 3.28 2.41 1.60
C MET A 25 2.65 3.32 0.55
N GLU A 26 1.32 3.39 0.53
CA GLU A 26 0.58 4.28 -0.39
C GLU A 26 0.97 5.74 -0.20
N TYR A 27 1.01 6.19 1.06
CA TYR A 27 1.34 7.58 1.38
C TYR A 27 2.79 7.92 1.09
N ILE A 28 3.74 7.01 1.35
CA ILE A 28 5.14 7.18 0.97
C ILE A 28 5.30 7.29 -0.55
N GLN A 29 4.58 6.45 -1.32
CA GLN A 29 4.60 6.52 -2.78
C GLN A 29 4.09 7.87 -3.29
N ALA A 30 2.92 8.31 -2.79
CA ALA A 30 2.32 9.58 -3.17
C ALA A 30 3.19 10.78 -2.75
N ASP A 31 3.69 10.79 -1.51
CA ASP A 31 4.55 11.85 -0.97
C ASP A 31 5.87 11.96 -1.74
N THR A 32 6.47 10.82 -2.09
CA THR A 32 7.69 10.79 -2.92
C THR A 32 7.44 11.43 -4.30
N TRP A 33 6.33 11.10 -4.93
CA TRP A 33 5.94 11.68 -6.21
C TRP A 33 5.65 13.19 -6.08
N VAL A 34 4.91 13.60 -5.06
CA VAL A 34 4.59 15.01 -4.75
C VAL A 34 5.86 15.82 -4.53
N ARG A 35 6.82 15.31 -3.74
CA ARG A 35 8.11 15.97 -3.52
C ARG A 35 8.87 16.13 -4.83
N ALA A 36 8.88 15.11 -5.70
CA ALA A 36 9.51 15.21 -7.01
C ALA A 36 8.82 16.26 -7.90
N GLN A 37 7.49 16.41 -7.85
CA GLN A 37 6.77 17.46 -8.56
C GLN A 37 7.12 18.86 -8.03
N ARG A 38 7.14 19.05 -6.72
CA ARG A 38 7.54 20.31 -6.08
C ARG A 38 8.98 20.69 -6.41
N MET A 39 9.89 19.73 -6.44
CA MET A 39 11.29 19.94 -6.84
C MET A 39 11.47 20.29 -8.32
N GLN A 40 10.47 20.06 -9.16
CA GLN A 40 10.40 20.55 -10.55
C GLN A 40 9.78 21.94 -10.65
N GLY A 41 9.35 22.55 -9.53
CA GLY A 41 8.69 23.85 -9.49
C GLY A 41 7.19 23.81 -9.75
N ASN A 42 6.55 22.64 -9.75
CA ASN A 42 5.10 22.51 -9.91
C ASN A 42 4.36 22.92 -8.64
N ALA A 43 3.17 23.54 -8.81
CA ALA A 43 2.28 23.86 -7.71
C ALA A 43 1.44 22.65 -7.35
N VAL A 44 1.57 22.14 -6.11
CA VAL A 44 0.91 20.91 -5.67
C VAL A 44 0.15 21.13 -4.38
N ASN A 45 -1.15 20.85 -4.39
CA ASN A 45 -1.98 20.65 -3.20
C ASN A 45 -2.12 19.13 -2.97
N PHE A 46 -1.55 18.63 -1.88
CA PHE A 46 -1.57 17.23 -1.49
C PHE A 46 -2.45 17.05 -0.25
N VAL A 47 -3.62 16.45 -0.41
CA VAL A 47 -4.62 16.32 0.65
C VAL A 47 -5.02 14.88 0.91
N GLY A 48 -5.37 14.59 2.16
CA GLY A 48 -5.93 13.32 2.62
C GLY A 48 -7.11 13.55 3.54
N ALA A 49 -7.83 12.50 3.87
CA ALA A 49 -8.91 12.52 4.83
C ALA A 49 -9.17 11.13 5.40
N ASP A 50 -9.88 11.03 6.53
CA ASP A 50 -10.43 9.78 7.03
C ASP A 50 -11.82 9.54 6.44
N ASP A 51 -12.11 8.30 5.99
CA ASP A 51 -13.44 7.83 5.67
C ASP A 51 -14.18 7.48 6.98
N ALA A 52 -15.09 8.35 7.40
CA ALA A 52 -15.65 8.38 8.76
C ALA A 52 -17.04 7.73 8.89
N HIS A 53 -17.69 7.32 7.80
CA HIS A 53 -19.09 6.91 7.80
C HIS A 53 -19.27 5.38 7.69
N GLY A 54 -20.48 4.93 7.95
CA GLY A 54 -20.91 3.55 7.71
C GLY A 54 -21.21 2.72 8.95
N ALA A 55 -21.95 1.65 8.74
CA ALA A 55 -22.41 0.76 9.80
C ALA A 55 -21.27 0.06 10.57
N PRO A 56 -20.13 -0.35 9.99
CA PRO A 56 -19.01 -0.91 10.76
C PRO A 56 -18.44 0.05 11.82
N ILE A 57 -18.44 1.36 11.53
CA ILE A 57 -18.00 2.38 12.52
C ILE A 57 -19.01 2.49 13.66
N MET A 58 -20.31 2.47 13.36
CA MET A 58 -21.34 2.47 14.41
C MET A 58 -21.17 1.32 15.39
N ILE A 59 -20.92 0.11 14.87
CA ILE A 59 -20.73 -1.10 15.70
C ILE A 59 -19.43 -1.02 16.49
N ALA A 60 -18.34 -0.53 15.90
CA ALA A 60 -17.08 -0.36 16.60
C ALA A 60 -17.22 0.68 17.74
N ALA A 61 -17.93 1.76 17.48
CA ALA A 61 -18.24 2.80 18.48
C ALA A 61 -19.11 2.25 19.63
N GLU A 62 -20.21 1.50 19.31
CA GLU A 62 -21.07 0.85 20.32
C GLU A 62 -20.25 -0.08 21.21
N LYS A 63 -19.39 -0.93 20.63
CA LYS A 63 -18.49 -1.82 21.39
C LYS A 63 -17.50 -1.07 22.27
N ALA A 64 -17.08 0.12 21.85
CA ALA A 64 -16.18 0.99 22.60
C ALA A 64 -16.93 1.87 23.65
N GLY A 65 -18.25 1.81 23.72
CA GLY A 65 -19.09 2.65 24.60
C GLY A 65 -19.04 4.13 24.23
N LYS A 66 -18.87 4.47 22.94
CA LYS A 66 -18.73 5.83 22.40
C LYS A 66 -19.79 6.12 21.34
N THR A 67 -20.03 7.41 21.08
CA THR A 67 -20.76 7.78 19.86
C THR A 67 -19.86 7.55 18.63
N PRO A 68 -20.42 7.34 17.42
CA PRO A 68 -19.62 7.23 16.19
C PRO A 68 -18.67 8.43 16.00
N GLN A 69 -19.14 9.65 16.24
CA GLN A 69 -18.36 10.87 16.14
C GLN A 69 -17.15 10.89 17.09
N GLN A 70 -17.37 10.48 18.37
CA GLN A 70 -16.27 10.39 19.34
C GLN A 70 -15.26 9.32 18.93
N PHE A 71 -15.75 8.18 18.42
CA PHE A 71 -14.90 7.07 17.99
C PHE A 71 -13.98 7.49 16.83
N VAL A 72 -14.53 8.12 15.78
CA VAL A 72 -13.72 8.57 14.64
C VAL A 72 -12.78 9.71 15.01
N ALA A 73 -13.19 10.60 15.93
CA ALA A 73 -12.32 11.67 16.42
C ALA A 73 -11.08 11.12 17.16
N ASP A 74 -11.24 10.07 17.98
CA ASP A 74 -10.12 9.41 18.64
C ASP A 74 -9.16 8.73 17.64
N ILE A 75 -9.71 8.10 16.61
CA ILE A 75 -8.91 7.52 15.53
C ILE A 75 -8.13 8.63 14.78
N ALA A 76 -8.80 9.73 14.43
CA ALA A 76 -8.19 10.87 13.73
C ALA A 76 -7.05 11.50 14.56
N ALA A 77 -7.21 11.64 15.86
CA ALA A 77 -6.17 12.15 16.77
C ALA A 77 -4.86 11.32 16.71
N GLY A 78 -4.98 10.03 16.42
CA GLY A 78 -3.83 9.14 16.27
C GLY A 78 -3.09 9.25 14.92
N ARG A 79 -3.64 9.94 13.89
CA ARG A 79 -3.07 9.95 12.53
C ARG A 79 -1.73 10.67 12.45
N LYS A 80 -1.62 11.80 13.16
CA LYS A 80 -0.46 12.68 13.12
C LYS A 80 0.86 11.94 13.38
N GLN A 81 0.91 11.07 14.39
CA GLN A 81 2.13 10.34 14.76
C GLN A 81 2.65 9.44 13.63
N TYR A 82 1.76 8.90 12.80
CA TYR A 82 2.17 8.10 11.63
C TYR A 82 2.70 8.99 10.51
N LEU A 83 1.95 10.04 10.17
CA LEU A 83 2.30 10.92 9.05
C LEU A 83 3.64 11.63 9.30
N GLU A 84 3.78 12.26 10.46
CA GLU A 84 5.04 12.90 10.86
C GLU A 84 6.17 11.87 11.05
N GLY A 85 5.86 10.72 11.68
CA GLY A 85 6.82 9.66 11.95
C GLY A 85 7.45 9.07 10.68
N PHE A 86 6.70 9.00 9.58
CA PHE A 86 7.22 8.52 8.29
C PHE A 86 7.52 9.66 7.29
N HIS A 87 7.61 10.91 7.75
CA HIS A 87 7.89 12.10 6.96
C HIS A 87 6.95 12.29 5.76
N ILE A 88 5.66 11.97 5.95
CA ILE A 88 4.61 12.15 4.96
C ILE A 88 3.99 13.53 5.18
N ALA A 89 4.02 14.38 4.18
CA ALA A 89 3.66 15.80 4.29
C ALA A 89 2.42 16.15 3.46
N PHE A 90 1.23 15.77 3.94
CA PHE A 90 -0.02 16.30 3.42
C PHE A 90 -0.16 17.79 3.76
N ASP A 91 -0.68 18.59 2.83
CA ASP A 91 -1.03 20.00 3.09
C ASP A 91 -2.29 20.13 3.94
N ASN A 92 -3.19 19.13 3.88
CA ASN A 92 -4.38 19.04 4.70
C ASN A 92 -4.78 17.59 4.96
N TRP A 93 -5.30 17.32 6.15
CA TRP A 93 -5.93 16.06 6.52
C TRP A 93 -7.29 16.36 7.15
N SER A 94 -8.36 15.91 6.51
CA SER A 94 -9.76 16.14 6.91
C SER A 94 -10.47 14.81 7.25
N ASN A 95 -11.78 14.80 7.20
CA ASN A 95 -12.61 13.59 7.31
C ASN A 95 -13.92 13.77 6.51
N THR A 96 -14.60 12.67 6.22
CA THR A 96 -15.85 12.69 5.44
C THR A 96 -17.06 13.19 6.23
N ASP A 97 -16.98 13.30 7.56
CA ASP A 97 -18.02 13.95 8.40
C ASP A 97 -17.79 15.48 8.52
N SER A 98 -17.01 16.07 7.61
CA SER A 98 -16.77 17.51 7.56
C SER A 98 -17.93 18.27 6.91
N PRO A 99 -18.16 19.56 7.27
CA PRO A 99 -19.18 20.39 6.63
C PRO A 99 -19.05 20.46 5.12
N GLU A 100 -17.81 20.55 4.62
CA GLU A 100 -17.51 20.60 3.19
C GLU A 100 -17.95 19.32 2.48
N ASN A 101 -17.76 18.16 3.11
CA ASN A 101 -18.18 16.87 2.53
C ASN A 101 -19.70 16.73 2.52
N HIS A 102 -20.37 17.14 3.58
CA HIS A 102 -21.82 17.16 3.64
C HIS A 102 -22.42 18.05 2.55
N GLU A 103 -21.88 19.26 2.34
CA GLU A 103 -22.30 20.18 1.31
C GLU A 103 -22.10 19.59 -0.09
N LEU A 104 -20.87 19.16 -0.40
CA LEU A 104 -20.51 18.66 -1.73
C LEU A 104 -21.25 17.36 -2.08
N SER A 105 -21.41 16.43 -1.14
CA SER A 105 -22.12 15.17 -1.39
C SER A 105 -23.59 15.40 -1.72
N LYS A 106 -24.25 16.30 -0.97
CA LYS A 106 -25.64 16.69 -1.24
C LYS A 106 -25.77 17.37 -2.60
N GLN A 107 -24.86 18.29 -2.92
CA GLN A 107 -24.90 18.98 -4.20
C GLN A 107 -24.66 18.03 -5.38
N ILE A 108 -23.67 17.12 -5.28
CA ILE A 108 -23.41 16.11 -6.32
C ILE A 108 -24.64 15.25 -6.55
N TYR A 109 -25.31 14.79 -5.49
CA TYR A 109 -26.55 14.00 -5.61
C TYR A 109 -27.65 14.79 -6.32
N LEU A 110 -27.89 16.04 -5.96
CA LEU A 110 -28.92 16.88 -6.59
C LEU A 110 -28.60 17.12 -8.07
N ASP A 111 -27.35 17.38 -8.42
CA ASP A 111 -26.91 17.56 -9.80
C ASP A 111 -27.11 16.26 -10.62
N LEU A 112 -26.74 15.08 -10.06
CA LEU A 112 -26.99 13.78 -10.69
C LEU A 112 -28.47 13.49 -10.87
N LYS A 113 -29.31 13.84 -9.90
CA LYS A 113 -30.76 13.70 -9.96
C LYS A 113 -31.36 14.58 -11.07
N GLN A 114 -30.91 15.84 -11.14
CA GLN A 114 -31.31 16.77 -12.20
C GLN A 114 -30.88 16.29 -13.59
N ALA A 115 -29.71 15.66 -13.71
CA ALA A 115 -29.19 15.08 -14.95
C ALA A 115 -29.89 13.75 -15.34
N GLY A 116 -30.79 13.24 -14.47
CA GLY A 116 -31.57 12.02 -14.72
C GLY A 116 -30.81 10.72 -14.44
N PHE A 117 -29.73 10.77 -13.64
CA PHE A 117 -28.91 9.59 -13.28
C PHE A 117 -29.30 8.93 -11.95
N ILE A 118 -30.28 9.49 -11.23
CA ILE A 118 -30.81 8.87 -10.00
C ILE A 118 -32.19 8.27 -10.28
N GLU A 119 -32.35 7.02 -9.87
CA GLU A 119 -33.61 6.26 -9.95
C GLU A 119 -33.96 5.70 -8.59
N THR A 120 -35.26 5.63 -8.30
CA THR A 120 -35.78 5.06 -7.07
C THR A 120 -36.40 3.68 -7.36
N ARG A 121 -36.05 2.67 -6.58
CA ARG A 121 -36.57 1.30 -6.68
C ARG A 121 -36.93 0.76 -5.31
N THR A 122 -38.00 -0.01 -5.24
CA THR A 122 -38.32 -0.79 -4.04
C THR A 122 -37.58 -2.11 -4.09
N ILE A 123 -36.80 -2.41 -3.04
CA ILE A 123 -36.06 -3.68 -2.90
C ILE A 123 -36.48 -4.41 -1.64
N GLU A 124 -36.24 -5.72 -1.59
CA GLU A 124 -36.39 -6.53 -0.38
C GLU A 124 -35.05 -6.67 0.30
N GLN A 125 -35.03 -6.43 1.61
CA GLN A 125 -33.85 -6.57 2.45
C GLN A 125 -34.18 -7.27 3.76
N PHE A 126 -33.19 -7.91 4.36
CA PHE A 126 -33.32 -8.44 5.69
C PHE A 126 -33.33 -7.33 6.75
N PHE A 127 -34.26 -7.46 7.69
CA PHE A 127 -34.44 -6.55 8.81
C PHE A 127 -34.27 -7.31 10.13
N ASP A 128 -33.49 -6.74 11.05
CA ASP A 128 -33.33 -7.27 12.41
C ASP A 128 -34.42 -6.68 13.33
N PRO A 129 -35.38 -7.49 13.79
CA PRO A 129 -36.47 -6.98 14.64
C PRO A 129 -36.01 -6.62 16.06
N GLN A 130 -34.86 -7.14 16.53
CA GLN A 130 -34.31 -6.80 17.87
C GLN A 130 -33.53 -5.51 17.84
N LYS A 131 -32.73 -5.27 16.79
CA LYS A 131 -31.95 -4.04 16.59
C LYS A 131 -32.76 -2.96 15.88
N ASN A 132 -33.94 -3.28 15.36
CA ASN A 132 -34.81 -2.39 14.59
C ASN A 132 -34.08 -1.69 13.44
N MET A 133 -33.35 -2.48 12.63
CA MET A 133 -32.57 -1.97 11.51
C MET A 133 -32.51 -2.96 10.35
N PHE A 134 -32.36 -2.42 9.14
CA PHE A 134 -32.00 -3.24 7.97
C PHE A 134 -30.56 -3.73 8.09
N LEU A 135 -30.32 -4.95 7.62
CA LEU A 135 -29.02 -5.62 7.74
C LEU A 135 -28.27 -5.55 6.41
N PRO A 136 -27.16 -4.79 6.33
CA PRO A 136 -26.20 -4.91 5.22
C PRO A 136 -25.61 -6.33 5.15
N ASP A 137 -25.08 -6.71 3.99
CA ASP A 137 -24.59 -8.05 3.66
C ASP A 137 -23.64 -8.66 4.70
N ARG A 138 -22.78 -7.84 5.29
CA ARG A 138 -21.84 -8.25 6.35
C ARG A 138 -22.45 -8.43 7.75
N PHE A 139 -23.72 -8.08 7.91
CA PHE A 139 -24.44 -8.24 9.17
C PHE A 139 -25.45 -9.38 9.15
N ILE A 140 -25.50 -10.10 8.02
CA ILE A 140 -26.25 -11.34 7.89
C ILE A 140 -25.27 -12.49 7.78
N LYS A 141 -25.55 -13.55 8.49
CA LYS A 141 -24.86 -14.83 8.36
C LYS A 141 -25.89 -15.93 8.14
N GLY A 142 -25.42 -17.00 7.53
CA GLY A 142 -26.25 -18.17 7.28
C GLY A 142 -25.42 -19.32 6.71
N GLU A 143 -26.11 -20.31 6.18
CA GLU A 143 -25.48 -21.44 5.51
C GLU A 143 -25.37 -21.13 4.01
N CYS A 144 -24.21 -21.39 3.43
CA CYS A 144 -23.96 -21.17 2.01
C CYS A 144 -24.92 -21.98 1.13
N PRO A 145 -25.61 -21.39 0.14
CA PRO A 145 -26.54 -22.11 -0.73
C PRO A 145 -25.87 -23.14 -1.64
N ARG A 146 -24.53 -23.07 -1.82
CA ARG A 146 -23.78 -23.99 -2.69
C ARG A 146 -23.08 -25.12 -1.96
N CYS A 147 -22.29 -24.80 -0.92
CA CYS A 147 -21.47 -25.81 -0.26
C CYS A 147 -21.95 -26.16 1.15
N HIS A 148 -23.04 -25.53 1.62
CA HIS A 148 -23.64 -25.73 2.93
C HIS A 148 -22.72 -25.42 4.13
N ALA A 149 -21.62 -24.69 3.91
CA ALA A 149 -20.78 -24.19 4.99
C ALA A 149 -21.59 -23.21 5.86
N LYS A 150 -21.52 -23.38 7.18
CA LYS A 150 -22.23 -22.56 8.16
C LYS A 150 -21.54 -21.23 8.39
N ASP A 151 -22.25 -20.27 8.94
CA ASP A 151 -21.73 -18.95 9.41
C ASP A 151 -21.11 -18.09 8.29
N GLN A 152 -21.55 -18.28 7.04
CA GLN A 152 -21.10 -17.50 5.90
C GLN A 152 -21.84 -16.16 5.82
N TYR A 153 -21.14 -15.13 5.33
CA TYR A 153 -21.70 -13.78 5.15
C TYR A 153 -22.68 -13.70 3.97
N GLY A 154 -23.47 -12.62 3.93
CA GLY A 154 -24.54 -12.44 2.93
C GLY A 154 -24.07 -12.13 1.51
N ASP A 155 -22.79 -11.85 1.30
CA ASP A 155 -22.22 -11.46 0.00
C ASP A 155 -21.41 -12.58 -0.66
N ASN A 156 -20.75 -13.43 0.13
CA ASN A 156 -19.90 -14.50 -0.39
C ASN A 156 -19.63 -15.61 0.64
N CYS A 157 -19.25 -16.77 0.14
CA CYS A 157 -18.80 -17.89 0.97
C CYS A 157 -17.27 -17.88 1.11
N GLU A 158 -16.78 -17.85 2.33
CA GLU A 158 -15.33 -17.89 2.61
C GLU A 158 -14.73 -19.29 2.35
N VAL A 159 -15.56 -20.34 2.28
CA VAL A 159 -15.13 -21.72 2.08
C VAL A 159 -15.03 -22.09 0.59
N CYS A 160 -16.06 -21.79 -0.21
CA CYS A 160 -16.09 -22.16 -1.64
C CYS A 160 -16.00 -20.96 -2.59
N SER A 161 -15.84 -19.75 -2.06
CA SER A 161 -15.70 -18.49 -2.82
C SER A 161 -16.89 -18.18 -3.76
N SER A 162 -18.04 -18.81 -3.56
CA SER A 162 -19.23 -18.47 -4.33
C SER A 162 -19.84 -17.15 -3.86
N VAL A 163 -20.28 -16.34 -4.83
CA VAL A 163 -21.02 -15.09 -4.60
C VAL A 163 -22.50 -15.39 -4.71
N TYR A 164 -23.33 -14.78 -3.88
CA TYR A 164 -24.79 -14.94 -3.84
C TYR A 164 -25.44 -13.70 -3.22
N ALA A 165 -26.75 -13.53 -3.37
CA ALA A 165 -27.49 -12.49 -2.67
C ALA A 165 -27.71 -12.88 -1.20
N PRO A 166 -27.80 -11.92 -0.26
CA PRO A 166 -28.10 -12.21 1.15
C PRO A 166 -29.35 -13.07 1.33
N THR A 167 -30.37 -12.87 0.47
CA THR A 167 -31.63 -13.61 0.46
C THR A 167 -31.51 -15.09 0.08
N ASP A 168 -30.38 -15.49 -0.53
CA ASP A 168 -30.12 -16.88 -0.92
C ASP A 168 -29.55 -17.72 0.24
N LEU A 169 -29.12 -17.09 1.34
CA LEU A 169 -28.60 -17.79 2.50
C LEU A 169 -29.65 -18.73 3.11
N ILE A 170 -29.22 -19.94 3.43
CA ILE A 170 -30.03 -20.91 4.16
C ILE A 170 -29.94 -20.62 5.64
N ASN A 171 -31.10 -20.58 6.33
CA ASN A 171 -31.21 -20.27 7.75
C ASN A 171 -30.48 -18.97 8.15
N PRO A 172 -30.78 -17.82 7.52
CA PRO A 172 -30.11 -16.57 7.81
C PRO A 172 -30.40 -16.10 9.25
N TYR A 173 -29.39 -15.47 9.86
CA TYR A 173 -29.48 -14.82 11.16
C TYR A 173 -28.68 -13.52 11.21
N SER A 174 -29.12 -12.59 12.05
CA SER A 174 -28.40 -11.34 12.30
C SER A 174 -27.07 -11.63 13.00
N ALA A 175 -25.97 -11.18 12.44
CA ALA A 175 -24.66 -11.25 13.08
C ALA A 175 -24.54 -10.29 14.31
N LEU A 176 -25.52 -9.38 14.49
CA LEU A 176 -25.55 -8.39 15.56
C LEU A 176 -26.28 -8.87 16.80
N SER A 177 -27.44 -9.52 16.59
CA SER A 177 -28.34 -9.93 17.67
C SER A 177 -28.53 -11.44 17.77
N GLY A 178 -28.16 -12.19 16.74
CA GLY A 178 -28.48 -13.61 16.58
C GLY A 178 -29.96 -13.87 16.22
N ALA A 179 -30.78 -12.82 16.09
CA ALA A 179 -32.19 -12.95 15.74
C ALA A 179 -32.37 -13.48 14.31
N LYS A 180 -33.49 -14.19 14.09
CA LYS A 180 -33.92 -14.52 12.73
C LYS A 180 -34.41 -13.23 12.06
N PRO A 181 -33.83 -12.83 10.91
CA PRO A 181 -34.23 -11.61 10.23
C PRO A 181 -35.56 -11.79 9.50
N GLU A 182 -36.25 -10.68 9.29
CA GLU A 182 -37.48 -10.60 8.51
C GLU A 182 -37.18 -9.95 7.16
N LEU A 183 -37.78 -10.42 6.06
CA LEU A 183 -37.76 -9.70 4.79
C LEU A 183 -38.75 -8.53 4.86
N ARG A 184 -38.23 -7.32 4.58
CA ARG A 184 -39.04 -6.11 4.46
C ARG A 184 -38.67 -5.35 3.19
N THR A 185 -39.65 -4.68 2.60
CA THR A 185 -39.40 -3.79 1.47
C THR A 185 -38.92 -2.42 1.93
N SER A 186 -37.99 -1.86 1.21
CA SER A 186 -37.52 -0.49 1.38
C SER A 186 -37.32 0.18 0.02
N GLU A 187 -37.59 1.49 -0.04
CA GLU A 187 -37.28 2.30 -1.20
C GLU A 187 -35.81 2.69 -1.17
N HIS A 188 -35.08 2.41 -2.26
CA HIS A 188 -33.67 2.71 -2.41
C HIS A 188 -33.40 3.58 -3.62
N PHE A 189 -32.33 4.35 -3.56
CA PHE A 189 -31.87 5.22 -4.62
C PHE A 189 -30.68 4.59 -5.34
N PHE A 190 -30.74 4.59 -6.66
CA PHE A 190 -29.73 3.98 -7.52
C PHE A 190 -29.10 5.02 -8.42
N PHE A 191 -27.78 5.00 -8.52
CA PHE A 191 -27.04 5.70 -9.55
C PHE A 191 -26.99 4.83 -10.81
N LYS A 192 -27.51 5.36 -11.95
CA LYS A 192 -27.67 4.61 -13.20
C LYS A 192 -26.35 4.52 -13.97
N LEU A 193 -25.48 3.58 -13.56
CA LEU A 193 -24.27 3.28 -14.32
C LEU A 193 -24.54 2.53 -15.62
N SER A 194 -25.68 1.83 -15.71
CA SER A 194 -26.14 1.13 -16.91
C SER A 194 -26.67 2.08 -18.00
N ASP A 195 -26.84 3.38 -17.69
CA ASP A 195 -27.27 4.38 -18.70
C ASP A 195 -26.25 4.40 -19.85
N PRO A 196 -26.70 4.30 -21.12
CA PRO A 196 -25.81 4.28 -22.28
C PRO A 196 -24.80 5.44 -22.32
N ARG A 197 -25.18 6.63 -21.83
CA ARG A 197 -24.29 7.80 -21.73
C ARG A 197 -23.14 7.53 -20.75
N ALA A 198 -23.41 6.84 -19.64
CA ALA A 198 -22.39 6.48 -18.65
C ALA A 198 -21.46 5.40 -19.20
N VAL A 199 -22.01 4.36 -19.82
CA VAL A 199 -21.24 3.26 -20.43
C VAL A 199 -20.32 3.78 -21.54
N GLU A 200 -20.82 4.64 -22.43
CA GLU A 200 -20.02 5.26 -23.50
C GLU A 200 -18.87 6.08 -22.93
N PHE A 201 -19.17 7.01 -22.01
CA PHE A 201 -18.17 7.85 -21.36
C PHE A 201 -17.10 7.01 -20.65
N LEU A 202 -17.50 6.04 -19.83
CA LEU A 202 -16.57 5.23 -19.04
C LEU A 202 -15.72 4.33 -19.95
N THR A 203 -16.30 3.80 -21.02
CA THR A 203 -15.54 3.03 -22.02
C THR A 203 -14.44 3.89 -22.66
N GLU A 204 -14.78 5.09 -23.13
CA GLU A 204 -13.80 6.01 -23.70
C GLU A 204 -12.76 6.42 -22.66
N TRP A 205 -13.19 6.86 -21.49
CA TRP A 205 -12.33 7.39 -20.45
C TRP A 205 -11.33 6.35 -19.93
N THR A 206 -11.74 5.10 -19.73
CA THR A 206 -10.87 4.03 -19.23
C THR A 206 -9.96 3.42 -20.29
N GLN A 207 -10.35 3.47 -21.59
CA GLN A 207 -9.64 2.78 -22.67
C GLN A 207 -8.77 3.69 -23.55
N ASN A 208 -8.80 5.02 -23.34
CA ASN A 208 -8.00 5.96 -24.14
C ASN A 208 -6.50 6.00 -23.79
N GLY A 209 -6.06 5.26 -22.78
CA GLY A 209 -4.65 5.18 -22.35
C GLY A 209 -4.12 6.39 -21.58
N GLN A 210 -4.98 7.37 -21.23
CA GLN A 210 -4.55 8.61 -20.59
C GLN A 210 -4.74 8.58 -19.06
N HIS A 211 -5.82 7.96 -18.57
CA HIS A 211 -6.27 8.11 -17.19
C HIS A 211 -5.83 6.98 -16.25
N VAL A 212 -5.63 5.78 -16.77
CA VAL A 212 -5.28 4.59 -15.98
C VAL A 212 -4.13 3.81 -16.62
N GLN A 213 -3.47 2.96 -15.83
CA GLN A 213 -2.42 2.07 -16.34
C GLN A 213 -3.00 1.02 -17.30
N PRO A 214 -2.21 0.50 -18.27
CA PRO A 214 -2.69 -0.48 -19.24
C PRO A 214 -3.29 -1.74 -18.63
N GLU A 215 -2.69 -2.28 -17.57
CA GLU A 215 -3.19 -3.46 -16.85
C GLU A 215 -4.51 -3.18 -16.14
N VAL A 216 -4.72 -1.97 -15.64
CA VAL A 216 -5.97 -1.53 -15.03
C VAL A 216 -7.05 -1.38 -16.11
N ALA A 217 -6.73 -0.73 -17.24
CA ALA A 217 -7.64 -0.60 -18.38
C ALA A 217 -8.09 -1.97 -18.91
N ALA A 218 -7.15 -2.93 -19.04
CA ALA A 218 -7.46 -4.30 -19.46
C ALA A 218 -8.43 -4.99 -18.50
N LYS A 219 -8.22 -4.85 -17.18
CA LYS A 219 -9.11 -5.41 -16.16
C LYS A 219 -10.50 -4.78 -16.19
N ILE A 220 -10.58 -3.46 -16.31
CA ILE A 220 -11.86 -2.74 -16.35
C ILE A 220 -12.66 -3.06 -17.62
N LYS A 221 -12.00 -3.34 -18.74
CA LYS A 221 -12.66 -3.74 -19.99
C LYS A 221 -13.58 -4.95 -19.81
N GLU A 222 -13.25 -5.86 -18.89
CA GLU A 222 -14.09 -7.03 -18.57
C GLU A 222 -15.48 -6.62 -18.05
N TRP A 223 -15.63 -5.47 -17.40
CA TRP A 223 -16.90 -4.98 -16.85
C TRP A 223 -17.87 -4.45 -17.90
N PHE A 224 -17.38 -4.11 -19.09
CA PHE A 224 -18.24 -3.68 -20.21
C PHE A 224 -18.72 -4.85 -21.07
N GLY A 225 -18.19 -6.06 -20.84
CA GLY A 225 -18.55 -7.27 -21.58
C GLY A 225 -19.78 -7.99 -21.03
N THR A 226 -20.15 -9.07 -21.72
CA THR A 226 -21.20 -9.99 -21.24
C THR A 226 -20.65 -10.83 -20.09
N ARG A 227 -21.40 -10.89 -18.99
CA ARG A 227 -21.10 -11.70 -17.80
C ARG A 227 -22.15 -12.79 -17.66
N THR A 228 -21.73 -13.96 -17.21
CA THR A 228 -22.64 -15.04 -16.84
C THR A 228 -22.87 -14.98 -15.32
N ASN A 229 -24.11 -14.75 -14.93
CA ASN A 229 -24.51 -14.70 -13.53
C ASN A 229 -24.51 -16.11 -12.91
N PRO A 230 -24.49 -16.22 -11.57
CA PRO A 230 -24.52 -17.51 -10.87
C PRO A 230 -25.74 -18.39 -11.20
N ASP A 231 -26.86 -17.78 -11.60
CA ASP A 231 -28.10 -18.46 -12.02
C ASP A 231 -28.08 -18.96 -13.48
N GLY A 232 -26.98 -18.74 -14.20
CA GLY A 232 -26.82 -19.10 -15.61
C GLY A 232 -27.36 -18.04 -16.58
N SER A 233 -27.99 -16.97 -16.10
CA SER A 233 -28.40 -15.84 -16.94
C SER A 233 -27.15 -15.02 -17.38
N THR A 234 -27.28 -14.25 -18.46
CA THR A 234 -26.24 -13.36 -18.94
C THR A 234 -26.66 -11.91 -18.74
N SER A 235 -25.81 -11.10 -18.12
CA SER A 235 -25.93 -9.65 -18.08
C SER A 235 -24.87 -9.01 -18.96
N THR A 236 -25.21 -7.92 -19.62
CA THR A 236 -24.29 -7.12 -20.43
C THR A 236 -24.16 -5.72 -19.86
N GLY A 237 -22.93 -5.22 -19.80
CA GLY A 237 -22.68 -3.86 -19.33
C GLY A 237 -22.56 -3.72 -17.81
N LEU A 238 -22.69 -2.48 -17.35
CA LEU A 238 -22.59 -2.12 -15.94
C LEU A 238 -23.96 -2.22 -15.26
N ASP A 239 -23.96 -2.65 -14.01
CA ASP A 239 -25.14 -2.63 -13.15
C ASP A 239 -25.28 -1.27 -12.46
N ASP A 240 -26.53 -0.87 -12.18
CA ASP A 240 -26.82 0.33 -11.41
C ASP A 240 -26.42 0.14 -9.96
N TRP A 241 -26.03 1.21 -9.32
CA TRP A 241 -25.46 1.17 -7.99
C TRP A 241 -26.40 1.73 -6.93
N ASP A 242 -26.71 0.93 -5.91
CA ASP A 242 -27.47 1.35 -4.73
C ASP A 242 -26.65 2.30 -3.87
N ILE A 243 -27.06 3.58 -3.85
CA ILE A 243 -26.38 4.66 -3.16
C ILE A 243 -27.03 5.06 -1.84
N SER A 244 -28.02 4.30 -1.36
CA SER A 244 -28.79 4.64 -0.15
C SER A 244 -28.73 3.58 0.92
N ARG A 245 -28.93 4.00 2.16
CA ARG A 245 -29.05 3.15 3.35
C ARG A 245 -30.15 3.65 4.24
N ASP A 246 -30.87 2.74 4.89
CA ASP A 246 -31.92 3.05 5.86
C ASP A 246 -31.38 3.43 7.23
N ALA A 247 -32.11 4.29 7.96
CA ALA A 247 -31.86 4.55 9.36
C ALA A 247 -32.03 3.27 10.23
N PRO A 248 -31.25 3.09 11.32
CA PRO A 248 -30.19 3.97 11.78
C PRO A 248 -28.87 3.79 11.00
N TYR A 249 -28.28 4.87 10.56
CA TYR A 249 -27.03 4.84 9.82
C TYR A 249 -26.18 6.08 10.15
N PHE A 250 -24.89 5.91 10.35
CA PHE A 250 -23.96 7.01 10.54
C PHE A 250 -23.42 7.43 9.15
N GLY A 251 -23.89 8.55 8.66
CA GLY A 251 -23.59 9.06 7.34
C GLY A 251 -24.34 10.35 7.03
N ILE A 252 -24.30 10.77 5.79
CA ILE A 252 -24.94 12.00 5.30
C ILE A 252 -26.36 11.68 4.86
N GLU A 253 -27.36 12.35 5.44
CA GLU A 253 -28.76 12.18 5.05
C GLU A 253 -29.02 12.71 3.64
N ILE A 254 -29.80 11.95 2.86
CA ILE A 254 -30.22 12.33 1.49
C ILE A 254 -31.20 13.50 1.57
N PRO A 255 -30.97 14.64 0.87
CA PRO A 255 -31.68 15.90 1.08
C PRO A 255 -33.21 15.84 0.99
N ASP A 256 -33.74 14.97 0.12
CA ASP A 256 -35.15 14.86 -0.18
C ASP A 256 -35.75 13.51 0.22
N ALA A 257 -35.07 12.77 1.08
CA ALA A 257 -35.48 11.46 1.56
C ALA A 257 -35.18 11.27 3.05
N PRO A 258 -36.00 11.86 3.97
CA PRO A 258 -35.79 11.76 5.41
C PRO A 258 -35.67 10.30 5.87
N GLY A 259 -34.66 10.00 6.71
CA GLY A 259 -34.36 8.67 7.20
C GLY A 259 -33.61 7.78 6.22
N LYS A 260 -33.18 8.34 5.08
CA LYS A 260 -32.28 7.70 4.12
C LYS A 260 -30.93 8.40 4.11
N TYR A 261 -29.87 7.64 4.05
CA TYR A 261 -28.49 8.12 4.11
C TYR A 261 -27.74 7.68 2.88
N PHE A 262 -26.74 8.45 2.46
CA PHE A 262 -25.84 8.01 1.41
C PHE A 262 -25.04 6.79 1.86
N TYR A 263 -24.91 5.84 0.95
CA TYR A 263 -23.95 4.76 1.11
C TYR A 263 -22.53 5.33 1.14
N VAL A 264 -21.70 4.83 2.04
CA VAL A 264 -20.35 5.35 2.30
C VAL A 264 -19.50 5.54 1.03
N TRP A 265 -19.67 4.70 0.02
CA TRP A 265 -18.93 4.82 -1.23
C TRP A 265 -19.43 5.96 -2.16
N LEU A 266 -20.53 6.60 -1.84
CA LEU A 266 -20.91 7.85 -2.51
C LEU A 266 -20.16 9.04 -1.89
N ASP A 267 -20.14 9.15 -0.58
CA ASP A 267 -19.57 10.32 0.11
C ASP A 267 -18.05 10.20 0.37
N ALA A 268 -17.51 8.98 0.45
CA ALA A 268 -16.08 8.76 0.64
C ALA A 268 -15.21 9.42 -0.45
N PRO A 269 -15.43 9.19 -1.75
CA PRO A 269 -14.60 9.85 -2.78
C PRO A 269 -14.84 11.37 -2.86
N VAL A 270 -16.02 11.87 -2.43
CA VAL A 270 -16.25 13.32 -2.30
C VAL A 270 -15.33 13.93 -1.24
N GLY A 271 -14.90 13.16 -0.26
CA GLY A 271 -13.92 13.55 0.76
C GLY A 271 -12.60 14.08 0.18
N TYR A 272 -12.21 13.65 -1.02
CA TYR A 272 -11.05 14.23 -1.74
C TYR A 272 -11.27 15.71 -2.04
N LEU A 273 -12.41 16.03 -2.61
CA LEU A 273 -12.80 17.39 -2.94
C LEU A 273 -13.04 18.23 -1.67
N ALA A 274 -13.65 17.63 -0.67
CA ALA A 274 -13.94 18.27 0.61
C ALA A 274 -12.64 18.66 1.34
N SER A 275 -11.64 17.79 1.38
CA SER A 275 -10.34 18.08 1.99
C SER A 275 -9.62 19.20 1.23
N LEU A 276 -9.68 19.20 -0.11
CA LEU A 276 -9.15 20.31 -0.90
C LEU A 276 -9.90 21.62 -0.62
N LYS A 277 -11.24 21.58 -0.60
CA LYS A 277 -12.07 22.76 -0.29
C LYS A 277 -11.73 23.34 1.08
N ASN A 278 -11.59 22.48 2.09
CA ASN A 278 -11.18 22.86 3.42
C ASN A 278 -9.80 23.54 3.43
N LEU A 279 -8.81 22.98 2.72
CA LEU A 279 -7.47 23.58 2.57
C LEU A 279 -7.53 24.99 1.95
N LEU A 280 -8.27 25.13 0.84
CA LEU A 280 -8.38 26.39 0.12
C LEU A 280 -9.12 27.44 0.96
N ASN A 281 -10.19 27.05 1.67
CA ASN A 281 -10.88 27.92 2.62
C ASN A 281 -9.95 28.45 3.71
N GLN A 282 -9.09 27.59 4.28
CA GLN A 282 -8.09 28.00 5.29
C GLN A 282 -7.08 29.02 4.73
N ARG A 283 -6.80 28.96 3.43
CA ARG A 283 -5.88 29.89 2.73
C ARG A 283 -6.58 31.13 2.19
N GLY A 284 -7.92 31.21 2.25
CA GLY A 284 -8.70 32.28 1.65
C GLY A 284 -8.73 32.23 0.13
N GLU A 285 -8.53 31.04 -0.45
CA GLU A 285 -8.57 30.78 -1.89
C GLU A 285 -9.96 30.29 -2.32
N ASP A 286 -10.40 30.69 -3.51
CA ASP A 286 -11.69 30.28 -4.07
C ASP A 286 -11.62 28.86 -4.64
N TYR A 287 -12.35 27.94 -4.03
CA TYR A 287 -12.41 26.52 -4.42
C TYR A 287 -13.01 26.34 -5.83
N ASP A 288 -14.10 27.06 -6.15
CA ASP A 288 -14.78 26.89 -7.43
C ASP A 288 -13.92 27.42 -8.58
N ALA A 289 -13.27 28.58 -8.40
CA ALA A 289 -12.30 29.11 -9.34
C ALA A 289 -11.08 28.19 -9.49
N TYR A 290 -10.62 27.57 -8.39
CA TYR A 290 -9.51 26.61 -8.43
C TYR A 290 -9.87 25.37 -9.26
N MET A 291 -11.05 24.77 -9.03
CA MET A 291 -11.52 23.58 -9.73
C MET A 291 -11.91 23.84 -11.19
N ALA A 292 -12.33 25.06 -11.53
CA ALA A 292 -12.67 25.46 -12.89
C ALA A 292 -11.44 25.67 -13.79
N ASP A 293 -10.23 25.72 -13.23
CA ASP A 293 -9.00 25.91 -13.99
C ASP A 293 -8.77 24.73 -14.96
N PRO A 294 -8.75 24.95 -16.29
CA PRO A 294 -8.53 23.87 -17.25
C PRO A 294 -7.15 23.23 -17.14
N ALA A 295 -6.15 23.96 -16.62
CA ALA A 295 -4.78 23.46 -16.43
C ALA A 295 -4.60 22.63 -15.16
N LEU A 296 -5.62 22.57 -14.29
CA LEU A 296 -5.57 21.74 -13.07
C LEU A 296 -5.58 20.26 -13.44
N GLU A 297 -4.63 19.53 -12.91
CA GLU A 297 -4.57 18.08 -13.01
C GLU A 297 -4.95 17.45 -11.66
N GLN A 298 -5.87 16.48 -11.69
CA GLN A 298 -6.26 15.71 -10.50
C GLN A 298 -5.59 14.33 -10.57
N VAL A 299 -4.81 13.98 -9.56
CA VAL A 299 -4.07 12.70 -9.49
C VAL A 299 -4.45 11.96 -8.21
N HIS A 300 -4.96 10.74 -8.35
CA HIS A 300 -5.36 9.90 -7.24
C HIS A 300 -4.44 8.68 -7.14
N PHE A 301 -3.88 8.42 -5.95
CA PHE A 301 -3.18 7.19 -5.63
C PHE A 301 -4.12 6.26 -4.89
N ILE A 302 -4.24 5.01 -5.34
CA ILE A 302 -5.18 4.05 -4.76
C ILE A 302 -4.62 2.62 -4.76
N GLY A 303 -5.10 1.80 -3.83
CA GLY A 303 -4.88 0.35 -3.86
C GLY A 303 -5.70 -0.35 -4.96
N LYS A 304 -5.23 -1.51 -5.40
CA LYS A 304 -5.88 -2.29 -6.47
C LYS A 304 -7.27 -2.86 -6.09
N ASP A 305 -7.61 -2.90 -4.82
CA ASP A 305 -8.89 -3.37 -4.28
C ASP A 305 -10.06 -2.42 -4.55
N ILE A 306 -9.77 -1.14 -4.79
CA ILE A 306 -10.77 -0.10 -5.02
C ILE A 306 -10.74 0.46 -6.45
N ILE A 307 -10.16 -0.29 -7.39
CA ILE A 307 -10.10 0.09 -8.81
C ILE A 307 -11.49 0.41 -9.35
N THR A 308 -12.47 -0.48 -9.14
CA THR A 308 -13.83 -0.35 -9.68
C THR A 308 -14.49 0.96 -9.24
N PHE A 309 -14.33 1.33 -7.96
CA PHE A 309 -14.88 2.58 -7.42
C PHE A 309 -14.27 3.83 -8.07
N HIS A 310 -12.97 3.83 -8.34
CA HIS A 310 -12.25 4.98 -8.85
C HIS A 310 -12.19 5.08 -10.37
N THR A 311 -12.50 3.98 -11.08
CA THR A 311 -12.44 3.97 -12.55
C THR A 311 -13.81 3.87 -13.23
N LEU A 312 -14.85 3.50 -12.49
CA LEU A 312 -16.23 3.46 -13.00
C LEU A 312 -17.12 4.46 -12.26
N PHE A 313 -17.29 4.29 -10.97
CA PHE A 313 -18.25 5.06 -10.20
C PHE A 313 -17.85 6.53 -10.05
N TRP A 314 -16.66 6.81 -9.53
CA TRP A 314 -16.18 8.16 -9.26
C TRP A 314 -16.09 9.06 -10.52
N PRO A 315 -15.50 8.63 -11.65
CA PRO A 315 -15.48 9.43 -12.85
C PRO A 315 -16.89 9.72 -13.40
N ALA A 316 -17.81 8.75 -13.33
CA ALA A 316 -19.19 8.94 -13.77
C ALA A 316 -19.92 9.94 -12.88
N MET A 317 -19.79 9.84 -11.54
CA MET A 317 -20.36 10.82 -10.61
C MET A 317 -19.90 12.24 -10.94
N LEU A 318 -18.61 12.45 -11.11
CA LEU A 318 -18.05 13.76 -11.44
C LEU A 318 -18.53 14.26 -12.79
N LYS A 319 -18.46 13.45 -13.82
CA LYS A 319 -18.86 13.80 -15.19
C LYS A 319 -20.31 14.27 -15.24
N PHE A 320 -21.22 13.48 -14.69
CA PHE A 320 -22.67 13.72 -14.82
C PHE A 320 -23.20 14.69 -13.76
N SER A 321 -22.41 15.04 -12.76
CA SER A 321 -22.67 16.18 -11.87
C SER A 321 -21.99 17.48 -12.33
N GLY A 322 -21.44 17.51 -13.57
CA GLY A 322 -20.83 18.70 -14.15
C GLY A 322 -19.45 19.06 -13.59
N ARG A 323 -18.74 18.10 -12.98
CA ARG A 323 -17.42 18.33 -12.35
C ARG A 323 -16.30 17.74 -13.18
N LYS A 324 -15.09 18.26 -12.96
CA LYS A 324 -13.87 17.76 -13.61
C LYS A 324 -13.52 16.36 -13.12
N THR A 325 -13.32 15.44 -14.05
CA THR A 325 -12.90 14.06 -13.74
C THR A 325 -11.41 13.99 -13.43
N PRO A 326 -10.93 12.93 -12.73
CA PRO A 326 -9.52 12.75 -12.48
C PRO A 326 -8.70 12.72 -13.77
N THR A 327 -7.57 13.41 -13.76
CA THR A 327 -6.61 13.37 -14.87
C THR A 327 -5.91 12.02 -14.89
N LYS A 328 -5.60 11.47 -13.69
CA LYS A 328 -4.89 10.20 -13.56
C LYS A 328 -5.28 9.45 -12.29
N ILE A 329 -5.53 8.16 -12.42
CA ILE A 329 -5.66 7.21 -11.31
C ILE A 329 -4.39 6.35 -11.31
N CYS A 330 -3.65 6.41 -10.21
CA CYS A 330 -2.40 5.70 -10.00
C CYS A 330 -2.65 4.50 -9.07
N VAL A 331 -2.70 3.31 -9.64
CA VAL A 331 -3.02 2.08 -8.89
C VAL A 331 -1.72 1.38 -8.48
N HIS A 332 -1.64 0.97 -7.22
CA HIS A 332 -0.55 0.13 -6.70
C HIS A 332 -1.07 -1.23 -6.20
N GLY A 333 -0.17 -2.20 -6.08
CA GLY A 333 -0.44 -3.51 -5.48
C GLY A 333 -0.47 -3.49 -3.95
N PHE A 334 -0.64 -4.65 -3.34
CA PHE A 334 -0.59 -4.81 -1.89
C PHE A 334 0.84 -5.01 -1.39
N MET A 335 1.04 -4.74 -0.11
CA MET A 335 2.23 -5.21 0.59
C MET A 335 1.96 -6.58 1.20
N THR A 336 2.81 -7.54 0.87
CA THR A 336 2.84 -8.89 1.44
C THR A 336 4.11 -9.07 2.28
N VAL A 337 4.22 -10.19 2.97
CA VAL A 337 5.41 -10.56 3.75
C VAL A 337 5.79 -12.01 3.43
N ASN A 338 7.06 -12.35 3.59
CA ASN A 338 7.56 -13.73 3.51
C ASN A 338 7.06 -14.50 2.28
N ASN A 339 7.35 -14.00 1.09
CA ASN A 339 7.01 -14.63 -0.19
C ASN A 339 5.50 -14.71 -0.50
N GLY A 340 4.77 -13.65 -0.21
CA GLY A 340 3.37 -13.52 -0.62
C GLY A 340 2.35 -13.89 0.45
N GLU A 341 2.76 -14.12 1.69
CA GLU A 341 1.81 -14.26 2.79
C GLU A 341 1.11 -12.94 3.07
N LYS A 342 -0.23 -12.99 3.13
CA LYS A 342 -1.02 -11.83 3.55
C LYS A 342 -0.73 -11.51 5.02
N MET A 343 -0.41 -10.25 5.30
CA MET A 343 -0.18 -9.79 6.67
C MET A 343 -1.39 -10.06 7.56
N SER A 344 -1.15 -10.59 8.75
CA SER A 344 -2.19 -10.86 9.74
C SER A 344 -1.74 -10.44 11.13
N LYS A 345 -2.51 -9.52 11.75
CA LYS A 345 -2.25 -9.08 13.14
C LYS A 345 -2.34 -10.25 14.14
N SER A 346 -3.28 -11.18 13.93
CA SER A 346 -3.47 -12.33 14.83
C SER A 346 -2.35 -13.37 14.74
N ARG A 347 -1.63 -13.42 13.63
CA ARG A 347 -0.50 -14.34 13.41
C ARG A 347 0.87 -13.70 13.68
N GLY A 348 0.92 -12.42 14.05
CA GLY A 348 2.17 -11.70 14.27
C GLY A 348 3.03 -11.49 13.01
N THR A 349 2.47 -11.72 11.81
CA THR A 349 3.19 -11.60 10.53
C THR A 349 3.11 -10.20 9.93
N GLY A 350 2.51 -9.23 10.62
CA GLY A 350 2.34 -7.87 10.12
C GLY A 350 3.45 -6.93 10.59
N LEU A 351 3.96 -6.10 9.69
CA LEU A 351 4.79 -4.97 10.05
C LEU A 351 3.89 -3.87 10.64
N ASP A 352 3.99 -3.65 11.97
CA ASP A 352 3.25 -2.58 12.65
C ASP A 352 4.04 -1.26 12.53
N PRO A 353 3.46 -0.20 11.92
CA PRO A 353 4.16 1.06 11.74
C PRO A 353 4.56 1.75 13.05
N LEU A 354 3.72 1.70 14.09
CA LEU A 354 4.06 2.32 15.38
C LEU A 354 5.13 1.53 16.13
N LYS A 355 5.12 0.21 16.02
CA LYS A 355 6.18 -0.62 16.57
C LYS A 355 7.53 -0.32 15.89
N TYR A 356 7.51 -0.14 14.56
CA TYR A 356 8.69 0.29 13.79
C TYR A 356 9.27 1.60 14.35
N LEU A 357 8.43 2.62 14.52
CA LEU A 357 8.83 3.91 15.07
C LEU A 357 9.26 3.80 16.55
N GLY A 358 8.54 3.02 17.35
CA GLY A 358 8.82 2.80 18.78
C GLY A 358 10.15 2.09 19.04
N LEU A 359 10.64 1.30 18.09
CA LEU A 359 11.97 0.69 18.11
C LEU A 359 13.09 1.65 17.65
N ASN A 360 12.78 2.94 17.47
CA ASN A 360 13.67 3.96 16.93
C ASN A 360 14.31 3.57 15.58
N MET A 361 13.59 2.79 14.77
CA MET A 361 14.03 2.49 13.42
C MET A 361 13.83 3.73 12.54
N ASN A 362 14.86 4.08 11.77
CA ASN A 362 14.82 5.28 10.95
C ASN A 362 13.74 5.15 9.85
N PRO A 363 12.74 6.05 9.78
CA PRO A 363 11.67 5.98 8.80
C PRO A 363 12.17 6.06 7.34
N GLU A 364 13.31 6.71 7.10
CA GLU A 364 13.87 6.83 5.76
C GLU A 364 14.50 5.52 5.25
N TRP A 365 14.82 4.57 6.12
CA TRP A 365 15.17 3.22 5.69
C TRP A 365 13.97 2.56 4.98
N LEU A 366 12.77 2.68 5.56
CA LEU A 366 11.56 2.13 4.98
C LEU A 366 11.16 2.88 3.71
N ARG A 367 11.23 4.23 3.72
CA ARG A 367 10.97 5.05 2.53
C ARG A 367 11.86 4.66 1.36
N TYR A 368 13.15 4.48 1.59
CA TYR A 368 14.10 4.03 0.56
C TYR A 368 13.80 2.60 0.08
N TYR A 369 13.57 1.68 1.01
CA TYR A 369 13.30 0.29 0.67
C TYR A 369 12.06 0.14 -0.21
N LEU A 370 10.99 0.82 0.18
CA LEU A 370 9.76 0.86 -0.62
C LEU A 370 10.01 1.55 -1.97
N GLY A 371 10.67 2.69 -1.96
CA GLY A 371 11.04 3.40 -3.18
C GLY A 371 11.88 2.55 -4.13
N ALA A 372 12.78 1.71 -3.62
CA ALA A 372 13.60 0.81 -4.43
C ALA A 372 12.86 -0.42 -4.99
N LYS A 373 11.60 -0.66 -4.58
CA LYS A 373 10.73 -1.74 -5.05
C LYS A 373 9.52 -1.26 -5.86
N LEU A 374 9.03 -0.06 -5.58
CA LEU A 374 7.84 0.50 -6.22
C LEU A 374 8.14 0.86 -7.68
N ASN A 375 7.27 0.39 -8.57
CA ASN A 375 7.26 0.73 -9.98
C ASN A 375 5.90 1.35 -10.36
N GLY A 376 5.73 1.78 -11.59
CA GLY A 376 4.49 2.38 -12.08
C GLY A 376 3.34 1.40 -12.31
N LYS A 377 3.45 0.13 -11.89
CA LYS A 377 2.47 -0.94 -12.08
C LYS A 377 1.73 -1.26 -10.78
N ASN A 378 0.69 -2.08 -10.88
CA ASN A 378 -0.12 -2.53 -9.74
C ASN A 378 0.33 -3.89 -9.14
N GLU A 379 1.62 -4.19 -9.26
CA GLU A 379 2.22 -5.42 -8.74
C GLU A 379 2.33 -5.38 -7.20
N ASP A 380 2.17 -6.54 -6.56
CA ASP A 380 2.34 -6.66 -5.11
C ASP A 380 3.83 -6.57 -4.73
N ILE A 381 4.10 -5.97 -3.58
CA ILE A 381 5.43 -5.81 -3.03
C ILE A 381 5.58 -6.72 -1.83
N ASP A 382 6.57 -7.59 -1.85
CA ASP A 382 6.90 -8.43 -0.71
C ASP A 382 7.95 -7.75 0.18
N PHE A 383 7.61 -7.58 1.47
CA PHE A 383 8.57 -7.14 2.48
C PHE A 383 9.33 -8.35 3.02
N ASN A 384 10.62 -8.36 2.76
CA ASN A 384 11.54 -9.34 3.32
C ASN A 384 12.54 -8.62 4.24
N ALA A 385 12.63 -9.04 5.49
CA ALA A 385 13.44 -8.37 6.51
C ALA A 385 14.95 -8.42 6.20
N GLU A 386 15.44 -9.54 5.68
CA GLU A 386 16.84 -9.70 5.31
C GLU A 386 17.20 -8.81 4.10
N ASP A 387 16.36 -8.82 3.04
CA ASP A 387 16.53 -7.93 1.87
C ASP A 387 16.47 -6.46 2.30
N PHE A 388 15.57 -6.10 3.23
CA PHE A 388 15.50 -4.76 3.80
C PHE A 388 16.82 -4.34 4.45
N MET A 389 17.36 -5.17 5.35
CA MET A 389 18.62 -4.88 6.03
C MET A 389 19.78 -4.80 5.04
N LEU A 390 19.91 -5.78 4.15
CA LEU A 390 21.00 -5.83 3.17
C LEU A 390 20.97 -4.61 2.26
N ARG A 391 19.81 -4.27 1.72
CA ARG A 391 19.65 -3.14 0.79
C ARG A 391 19.91 -1.80 1.46
N VAL A 392 19.31 -1.53 2.61
CA VAL A 392 19.56 -0.28 3.36
C VAL A 392 21.03 -0.15 3.73
N ASN A 393 21.64 -1.20 4.27
CA ASN A 393 23.03 -1.16 4.70
C ASN A 393 24.03 -1.05 3.53
N ALA A 394 23.75 -1.70 2.41
CA ALA A 394 24.61 -1.62 1.23
C ALA A 394 24.46 -0.28 0.50
N ASP A 395 23.22 0.10 0.17
CA ASP A 395 22.97 1.25 -0.68
C ASP A 395 23.11 2.59 0.07
N LEU A 396 22.38 2.76 1.18
CA LEU A 396 22.40 4.04 1.90
C LEU A 396 23.68 4.23 2.69
N ILE A 397 24.11 3.24 3.45
CA ILE A 397 25.28 3.39 4.33
C ILE A 397 26.56 3.11 3.54
N GLY A 398 26.65 1.96 2.87
CA GLY A 398 27.85 1.50 2.17
C GLY A 398 28.23 2.37 0.99
N LYS A 399 27.24 2.83 0.21
CA LYS A 399 27.49 3.62 -1.01
C LYS A 399 27.30 5.12 -0.76
N TYR A 400 26.07 5.58 -0.42
CA TYR A 400 25.71 6.99 -0.43
C TYR A 400 26.35 7.79 0.73
N VAL A 401 26.01 7.49 1.98
CA VAL A 401 26.48 8.25 3.17
C VAL A 401 28.01 8.19 3.29
N ASN A 402 28.61 7.07 2.90
CA ASN A 402 30.05 6.86 2.98
C ASN A 402 30.87 7.84 2.12
N ILE A 403 30.31 8.37 1.03
CA ILE A 403 30.97 9.37 0.18
C ILE A 403 31.32 10.62 0.98
N ALA A 404 30.35 11.20 1.68
CA ALA A 404 30.57 12.41 2.47
C ALA A 404 31.50 12.15 3.66
N SER A 405 31.33 11.02 4.36
CA SER A 405 32.13 10.69 5.55
C SER A 405 33.63 10.56 5.25
N ARG A 406 33.98 10.10 4.02
CA ARG A 406 35.38 9.95 3.57
C ARG A 406 36.06 11.28 3.17
N ALA A 407 35.29 12.34 2.89
CA ALA A 407 35.79 13.60 2.36
C ALA A 407 35.65 14.79 3.32
N ALA A 408 34.52 14.88 4.03
CA ALA A 408 34.16 16.06 4.82
C ALA A 408 35.16 16.37 5.93
N GLY A 409 35.76 15.35 6.56
CA GLY A 409 36.76 15.51 7.61
C GLY A 409 38.05 16.18 7.14
N PHE A 410 38.46 15.92 5.89
CA PHE A 410 39.62 16.58 5.30
C PHE A 410 39.32 18.04 4.95
N ILE A 411 38.17 18.33 4.38
CA ILE A 411 37.73 19.72 4.09
C ILE A 411 37.70 20.54 5.38
N ALA A 412 37.11 20.01 6.44
CA ALA A 412 37.00 20.71 7.72
C ALA A 412 38.38 20.96 8.39
N LYS A 413 39.24 19.93 8.42
CA LYS A 413 40.52 20.00 9.21
C LYS A 413 41.68 20.64 8.48
N ARG A 414 41.76 20.52 7.14
CA ARG A 414 42.90 21.00 6.36
C ARG A 414 42.60 22.23 5.52
N PHE A 415 41.35 22.47 5.19
CA PHE A 415 40.95 23.52 4.25
C PHE A 415 39.92 24.49 4.85
N ASP A 416 39.89 24.59 6.17
CA ASP A 416 39.03 25.53 6.92
C ASP A 416 37.53 25.46 6.50
N GLY A 417 37.07 24.26 6.16
CA GLY A 417 35.70 24.02 5.70
C GLY A 417 35.37 24.57 4.30
N GLN A 418 36.37 25.03 3.53
CA GLN A 418 36.18 25.62 2.20
C GLN A 418 36.34 24.56 1.10
N LEU A 419 35.45 24.61 0.10
CA LEU A 419 35.59 23.83 -1.13
C LEU A 419 36.67 24.47 -2.02
N GLY A 420 37.45 23.62 -2.68
CA GLY A 420 38.53 24.04 -3.58
C GLY A 420 38.11 24.16 -5.05
N SER A 421 39.10 24.34 -5.91
CA SER A 421 38.94 24.25 -7.34
C SER A 421 38.82 22.78 -7.79
N ILE A 422 38.13 22.54 -8.87
CA ILE A 422 37.88 21.21 -9.44
C ILE A 422 38.77 21.02 -10.68
N GLY A 423 39.55 19.94 -10.69
CA GLY A 423 40.42 19.57 -11.81
C GLY A 423 39.62 18.96 -12.97
N GLN A 424 40.28 18.77 -14.11
CA GLN A 424 39.62 18.30 -15.33
C GLN A 424 39.01 16.90 -15.19
N ASP A 425 39.74 15.96 -14.59
CA ASP A 425 39.22 14.57 -14.35
C ASP A 425 38.06 14.58 -13.38
N SER A 426 38.10 15.41 -12.35
CA SER A 426 37.05 15.62 -11.38
C SER A 426 35.77 16.21 -12.03
N GLN A 427 35.96 17.18 -12.93
CA GLN A 427 34.86 17.76 -13.72
C GLN A 427 34.18 16.72 -14.60
N ALA A 428 34.93 15.79 -15.20
CA ALA A 428 34.37 14.70 -16.02
C ALA A 428 33.44 13.79 -15.21
N LEU A 429 33.82 13.44 -13.97
CA LEU A 429 32.96 12.69 -13.06
C LEU A 429 31.66 13.46 -12.76
N LEU A 430 31.76 14.73 -12.36
CA LEU A 430 30.59 15.54 -12.00
C LEU A 430 29.63 15.70 -13.19
N THR A 431 30.16 15.91 -14.37
CA THR A 431 29.37 15.93 -15.61
C THR A 431 28.64 14.59 -15.84
N ALA A 432 29.32 13.46 -15.61
CA ALA A 432 28.71 12.14 -15.72
C ALA A 432 27.60 11.88 -14.68
N LEU A 433 27.62 12.58 -13.52
CA LEU A 433 26.56 12.54 -12.53
C LEU A 433 25.38 13.46 -12.91
N GLN A 434 25.62 14.56 -13.60
CA GLN A 434 24.58 15.50 -14.04
C GLN A 434 23.80 14.99 -15.26
N THR A 435 24.47 14.28 -16.18
CA THR A 435 23.91 13.80 -17.44
C THR A 435 22.60 13.01 -17.30
N PRO A 436 22.42 12.07 -16.36
CA PRO A 436 21.20 11.27 -16.26
C PRO A 436 20.03 11.95 -15.55
N GLN A 437 20.16 13.22 -15.15
CA GLN A 437 19.13 13.96 -14.41
C GLN A 437 17.74 13.85 -15.03
N ALA A 438 17.62 14.08 -16.35
CA ALA A 438 16.33 14.01 -17.03
C ALA A 438 15.69 12.62 -16.96
N ALA A 439 16.50 11.56 -17.04
CA ALA A 439 16.02 10.18 -16.94
C ALA A 439 15.57 9.84 -15.52
N ILE A 440 16.25 10.34 -14.49
CA ILE A 440 15.86 10.18 -13.08
C ILE A 440 14.54 10.91 -12.81
N ILE A 441 14.40 12.16 -13.28
CA ILE A 441 13.15 12.93 -13.14
C ILE A 441 11.99 12.20 -13.86
N ALA A 442 12.23 11.69 -15.07
CA ALA A 442 11.23 10.92 -15.81
C ALA A 442 10.82 9.63 -15.09
N ALA A 443 11.74 8.97 -14.37
CA ALA A 443 11.42 7.80 -13.56
C ALA A 443 10.51 8.16 -12.37
N TYR A 444 10.77 9.29 -11.69
CA TYR A 444 9.86 9.81 -10.66
C TYR A 444 8.49 10.15 -11.22
N GLU A 445 8.42 10.84 -12.38
CA GLU A 445 7.16 11.18 -13.04
C GLU A 445 6.35 9.92 -13.36
N ALA A 446 7.01 8.87 -13.86
CA ALA A 446 6.41 7.58 -14.15
C ALA A 446 6.04 6.76 -12.89
N ARG A 447 6.38 7.24 -11.69
CA ARG A 447 6.25 6.51 -10.40
C ARG A 447 7.11 5.22 -10.36
N ASP A 448 8.07 5.11 -11.24
CA ASP A 448 9.07 4.03 -11.26
C ASP A 448 10.26 4.41 -10.39
N THR A 449 9.99 4.49 -9.08
CA THR A 449 11.00 4.88 -8.09
C THR A 449 12.08 3.82 -7.93
N ALA A 450 11.78 2.55 -8.23
CA ALA A 450 12.76 1.47 -8.28
C ALA A 450 13.82 1.72 -9.36
N ARG A 451 13.41 2.22 -10.52
CA ARG A 451 14.34 2.63 -11.58
C ARG A 451 15.17 3.83 -11.13
N ALA A 452 14.52 4.86 -10.56
CA ALA A 452 15.25 6.02 -10.05
C ALA A 452 16.31 5.62 -9.02
N ALA A 453 15.95 4.81 -8.01
CA ALA A 453 16.88 4.33 -7.00
C ALA A 453 18.06 3.56 -7.61
N ARG A 454 17.80 2.66 -8.55
CA ARG A 454 18.86 1.89 -9.24
C ARG A 454 19.82 2.80 -10.00
N GLU A 455 19.31 3.75 -10.79
CA GLU A 455 20.14 4.71 -11.53
C GLU A 455 21.01 5.54 -10.56
N ILE A 456 20.44 6.03 -9.46
CA ILE A 456 21.17 6.81 -8.46
C ILE A 456 22.25 5.96 -7.79
N MET A 457 21.97 4.69 -7.45
CA MET A 457 22.99 3.81 -6.84
C MET A 457 24.14 3.48 -7.80
N LEU A 458 23.89 3.39 -9.12
CA LEU A 458 24.94 3.27 -10.13
C LEU A 458 25.82 4.53 -10.18
N LEU A 459 25.24 5.72 -9.94
CA LEU A 459 26.02 6.95 -9.80
C LEU A 459 26.86 6.95 -8.51
N CYS A 460 26.32 6.46 -7.40
CA CYS A 460 27.07 6.26 -6.17
C CYS A 460 28.29 5.34 -6.38
N ASP A 461 28.13 4.25 -7.15
CA ASP A 461 29.22 3.34 -7.48
C ASP A 461 30.35 4.03 -8.27
N LYS A 462 30.01 4.91 -9.24
CA LYS A 462 31.01 5.72 -9.96
C LYS A 462 31.81 6.64 -9.01
N VAL A 463 31.11 7.28 -8.04
CA VAL A 463 31.77 8.14 -7.06
C VAL A 463 32.66 7.33 -6.13
N ASN A 464 32.20 6.19 -5.63
CA ASN A 464 33.03 5.31 -4.79
C ASN A 464 34.27 4.79 -5.54
N SER A 465 34.12 4.41 -6.82
CA SER A 465 35.27 4.03 -7.67
C SER A 465 36.29 5.18 -7.82
N TYR A 466 35.81 6.42 -7.97
CA TYR A 466 36.66 7.60 -7.99
C TYR A 466 37.40 7.79 -6.65
N VAL A 467 36.71 7.66 -5.52
CA VAL A 467 37.31 7.75 -4.16
C VAL A 467 38.39 6.69 -3.97
N ASP A 468 38.09 5.45 -4.39
CA ASP A 468 39.02 4.31 -4.22
C ASP A 468 40.24 4.41 -5.16
N ALA A 469 40.11 5.04 -6.33
CA ALA A 469 41.22 5.33 -7.22
C ALA A 469 42.12 6.45 -6.70
N ASN A 470 41.53 7.48 -6.09
CA ASN A 470 42.29 8.65 -5.62
C ASN A 470 42.75 8.54 -4.16
N LYS A 471 42.15 7.68 -3.34
CA LYS A 471 42.55 7.39 -1.94
C LYS A 471 42.88 8.64 -1.12
N PRO A 472 41.91 9.52 -0.83
CA PRO A 472 42.21 10.80 -0.12
C PRO A 472 42.93 10.59 1.21
N TRP A 473 42.76 9.47 1.90
CA TRP A 473 43.50 9.12 3.11
C TRP A 473 45.00 8.82 2.89
N GLU A 474 45.38 8.39 1.66
CA GLU A 474 46.80 8.24 1.30
C GLU A 474 47.37 9.55 0.82
N LEU A 475 46.66 10.35 0.02
CA LEU A 475 47.08 11.70 -0.39
C LEU A 475 47.34 12.58 0.84
N ALA A 476 46.51 12.46 1.88
CA ALA A 476 46.67 13.23 3.12
C ALA A 476 47.98 12.93 3.87
N LYS A 477 48.67 11.83 3.61
CA LYS A 477 49.95 11.44 4.21
C LYS A 477 51.16 11.90 3.39
N GLN A 478 50.96 12.35 2.16
CA GLN A 478 52.01 12.70 1.23
C GLN A 478 52.27 14.21 1.26
N GLU A 479 53.53 14.60 1.35
CA GLU A 479 53.94 16.00 1.34
C GLU A 479 53.70 16.60 -0.08
N GLY A 480 53.19 17.84 -0.14
CA GLY A 480 52.91 18.53 -1.41
C GLY A 480 51.65 18.10 -2.15
N GLN A 481 50.83 17.18 -1.62
CA GLN A 481 49.59 16.69 -2.26
C GLN A 481 48.33 17.42 -1.80
N ASP A 482 48.44 18.49 -1.03
CA ASP A 482 47.28 19.21 -0.47
C ASP A 482 46.34 19.74 -1.58
N ALA A 483 46.85 20.24 -2.70
CA ALA A 483 46.04 20.73 -3.80
C ALA A 483 45.20 19.58 -4.43
N ARG A 484 45.82 18.40 -4.61
CA ARG A 484 45.11 17.22 -5.15
C ARG A 484 44.10 16.67 -4.13
N LEU A 485 44.48 16.60 -2.86
CA LEU A 485 43.58 16.21 -1.79
C LEU A 485 42.34 17.13 -1.72
N HIS A 486 42.57 18.45 -1.84
CA HIS A 486 41.49 19.44 -1.84
C HIS A 486 40.53 19.25 -3.03
N ASP A 487 41.07 19.08 -4.24
CA ASP A 487 40.28 18.77 -5.44
C ASP A 487 39.45 17.49 -5.26
N VAL A 488 40.06 16.39 -4.83
CA VAL A 488 39.38 15.10 -4.64
C VAL A 488 38.28 15.20 -3.60
N CYS A 489 38.55 15.81 -2.44
CA CYS A 489 37.55 15.95 -1.39
C CYS A 489 36.42 16.91 -1.79
N THR A 490 36.74 18.02 -2.47
CA THR A 490 35.72 18.93 -3.05
C THR A 490 34.82 18.21 -4.03
N THR A 491 35.41 17.42 -4.91
CA THR A 491 34.66 16.61 -5.89
C THR A 491 33.70 15.62 -5.23
N CYS A 492 34.15 14.95 -4.14
CA CYS A 492 33.28 14.04 -3.36
C CYS A 492 32.09 14.78 -2.73
N ILE A 493 32.31 15.98 -2.19
CA ILE A 493 31.24 16.79 -1.58
C ILE A 493 30.24 17.27 -2.66
N GLN A 494 30.71 17.71 -3.82
CA GLN A 494 29.89 18.09 -4.97
C GLN A 494 29.07 16.89 -5.47
N ALA A 495 29.71 15.74 -5.64
CA ALA A 495 29.06 14.49 -6.03
C ALA A 495 27.97 14.08 -5.02
N PHE A 496 28.29 14.15 -3.73
CA PHE A 496 27.34 13.86 -2.66
C PHE A 496 26.13 14.80 -2.70
N ARG A 497 26.33 16.10 -2.96
CA ARG A 497 25.23 17.05 -3.16
C ARG A 497 24.36 16.67 -4.34
N LEU A 498 24.91 16.32 -5.50
CA LEU A 498 24.17 15.89 -6.68
C LEU A 498 23.32 14.65 -6.39
N LEU A 499 23.91 13.64 -5.74
CA LEU A 499 23.21 12.42 -5.34
C LEU A 499 22.09 12.70 -4.33
N THR A 500 22.32 13.65 -3.40
CA THR A 500 21.29 14.10 -2.45
C THR A 500 20.11 14.75 -3.16
N ILE A 501 20.34 15.60 -4.18
CA ILE A 501 19.27 16.18 -4.99
C ILE A 501 18.39 15.08 -5.58
N TYR A 502 18.99 14.04 -6.12
CA TYR A 502 18.25 12.93 -6.75
C TYR A 502 17.52 12.03 -5.74
N LEU A 503 18.09 11.84 -4.54
CA LEU A 503 17.47 11.04 -3.48
C LEU A 503 16.45 11.80 -2.64
N LYS A 504 16.44 13.14 -2.68
CA LYS A 504 15.60 13.99 -1.81
C LYS A 504 14.10 13.63 -1.83
N PRO A 505 13.47 13.25 -2.94
CA PRO A 505 12.07 12.82 -2.90
C PRO A 505 11.83 11.60 -1.99
N MET A 506 12.78 10.67 -1.93
CA MET A 506 12.69 9.46 -1.08
C MET A 506 13.18 9.72 0.35
N LEU A 507 14.20 10.55 0.52
CA LEU A 507 14.94 10.78 1.76
C LEU A 507 14.88 12.26 2.18
N PRO A 508 13.69 12.80 2.51
CA PRO A 508 13.54 14.22 2.78
C PRO A 508 14.32 14.71 4.00
N ALA A 509 14.34 13.96 5.11
CA ALA A 509 15.02 14.39 6.33
C ALA A 509 16.56 14.27 6.22
N VAL A 510 17.07 13.27 5.50
CA VAL A 510 18.50 13.22 5.17
C VAL A 510 18.89 14.40 4.29
N ALA A 511 18.07 14.75 3.30
CA ALA A 511 18.32 15.88 2.43
C ALA A 511 18.37 17.20 3.21
N GLU A 512 17.47 17.44 4.16
CA GLU A 512 17.48 18.61 5.04
C GLU A 512 18.77 18.68 5.88
N GLN A 513 19.24 17.56 6.42
CA GLN A 513 20.51 17.51 7.15
C GLN A 513 21.70 17.82 6.23
N VAL A 514 21.68 17.34 4.99
CA VAL A 514 22.72 17.63 4.00
C VAL A 514 22.68 19.09 3.56
N GLU A 515 21.51 19.67 3.36
CA GLU A 515 21.34 21.10 3.06
C GLU A 515 21.93 21.98 4.17
N ALA A 516 21.64 21.65 5.42
CA ALA A 516 22.21 22.32 6.58
C ALA A 516 23.75 22.15 6.66
N PHE A 517 24.27 20.93 6.42
CA PHE A 517 25.70 20.65 6.35
C PHE A 517 26.40 21.45 5.24
N LEU A 518 25.80 21.50 4.05
CA LEU A 518 26.32 22.24 2.90
C LEU A 518 26.10 23.75 3.01
N LYS A 519 25.27 24.22 3.95
CA LYS A 519 24.82 25.62 4.08
C LYS A 519 24.21 26.17 2.80
N VAL A 520 23.29 25.39 2.22
CA VAL A 520 22.56 25.74 0.99
C VAL A 520 21.05 25.85 1.27
N PRO A 521 20.31 26.63 0.47
CA PRO A 521 18.84 26.60 0.49
C PRO A 521 18.29 25.20 0.18
N PRO A 522 16.99 24.93 0.43
CA PRO A 522 16.36 23.69 0.06
C PRO A 522 16.60 23.33 -1.40
N LEU A 523 17.26 22.20 -1.65
CA LEU A 523 17.69 21.77 -2.97
C LEU A 523 16.50 21.43 -3.88
N GLN A 524 16.62 21.88 -5.13
CA GLN A 524 15.68 21.58 -6.22
C GLN A 524 16.40 20.80 -7.33
N PHE A 525 15.65 20.16 -8.24
CA PHE A 525 16.29 19.48 -9.38
C PHE A 525 17.12 20.44 -10.25
N ALA A 526 16.69 21.68 -10.41
CA ALA A 526 17.45 22.67 -11.17
C ALA A 526 18.87 22.90 -10.62
N ASP A 527 19.07 22.75 -9.31
CA ASP A 527 20.37 22.96 -8.66
C ASP A 527 21.42 21.93 -9.08
N ALA A 528 21.01 20.80 -9.65
CA ALA A 528 21.95 19.81 -10.17
C ALA A 528 22.74 20.31 -11.40
N GLN A 529 22.28 21.36 -12.08
CA GLN A 529 22.98 21.94 -13.25
C GLN A 529 24.20 22.79 -12.86
N THR A 530 24.28 23.23 -11.61
CA THR A 530 25.33 24.10 -11.10
C THR A 530 26.09 23.45 -9.95
N LEU A 531 27.37 23.75 -9.83
CA LEU A 531 28.21 23.31 -8.73
C LEU A 531 28.40 24.46 -7.72
N LEU A 532 28.70 24.11 -6.48
CA LEU A 532 29.10 25.08 -5.47
C LEU A 532 30.46 25.66 -5.85
N GLY A 533 30.61 26.98 -5.79
CA GLY A 533 31.86 27.67 -6.16
C GLY A 533 33.06 27.32 -5.24
N ALA A 534 34.26 27.51 -5.77
CA ALA A 534 35.47 27.48 -4.95
C ALA A 534 35.38 28.55 -3.82
N GLY A 535 35.78 28.18 -2.61
CA GLY A 535 35.63 29.03 -1.41
C GLY A 535 34.27 28.88 -0.71
N HIS A 536 33.31 28.14 -1.26
CA HIS A 536 32.06 27.83 -0.54
C HIS A 536 32.38 27.10 0.76
N ARG A 537 31.78 27.55 1.87
CA ARG A 537 32.04 26.99 3.20
C ARG A 537 30.93 26.00 3.59
N ILE A 538 31.34 24.79 3.93
CA ILE A 538 30.45 23.74 4.49
C ILE A 538 30.51 23.78 6.04
N GLY A 539 29.48 23.18 6.67
CA GLY A 539 29.42 23.00 8.13
C GLY A 539 30.22 21.79 8.60
N GLN A 540 30.07 21.49 9.89
CA GLN A 540 30.64 20.28 10.46
C GLN A 540 29.77 19.08 10.03
N TYR A 541 30.37 18.04 9.47
CA TYR A 541 29.68 16.82 9.10
C TYR A 541 29.25 16.04 10.35
N GLN A 542 28.00 15.68 10.40
CA GLN A 542 27.45 14.76 11.38
C GLN A 542 27.05 13.45 10.68
N HIS A 543 27.08 12.35 11.42
CA HIS A 543 26.72 11.05 10.87
C HIS A 543 25.24 11.02 10.55
N LEU A 544 24.91 10.84 9.28
CA LEU A 544 23.54 11.00 8.77
C LEU A 544 22.63 9.80 9.06
N MET A 545 23.20 8.59 9.13
CA MET A 545 22.39 7.39 9.21
C MET A 545 23.17 6.20 9.77
N GLN A 546 22.55 5.42 10.63
CA GLN A 546 23.10 4.18 11.19
C GLN A 546 22.71 2.97 10.34
N ARG A 547 23.35 1.82 10.60
CA ARG A 547 22.99 0.55 9.98
C ARG A 547 21.77 -0.07 10.65
N VAL A 548 20.96 -0.76 9.86
CA VAL A 548 19.94 -1.67 10.38
C VAL A 548 20.62 -2.88 10.98
N THR A 549 20.18 -3.32 12.15
CA THR A 549 20.68 -4.53 12.82
C THR A 549 19.64 -5.65 12.82
N MET A 550 20.09 -6.89 12.97
CA MET A 550 19.20 -8.05 13.03
C MET A 550 18.31 -8.00 14.27
N GLU A 551 18.85 -7.54 15.41
CA GLU A 551 18.10 -7.41 16.66
C GLU A 551 16.90 -6.46 16.52
N GLN A 552 17.04 -5.38 15.74
CA GLN A 552 15.92 -4.47 15.45
C GLN A 552 14.82 -5.17 14.64
N LEU A 553 15.21 -6.01 13.67
CA LEU A 553 14.27 -6.75 12.84
C LEU A 553 13.58 -7.87 13.61
N GLU A 554 14.31 -8.61 14.44
CA GLU A 554 13.74 -9.62 15.32
C GLU A 554 12.72 -8.99 16.27
N ALA A 555 13.08 -7.89 16.93
CA ALA A 555 12.18 -7.14 17.79
C ALA A 555 10.93 -6.63 17.04
N LEU A 556 11.07 -6.23 15.77
CA LEU A 556 9.95 -5.73 14.96
C LEU A 556 8.88 -6.81 14.72
N PHE A 557 9.29 -8.05 14.47
CA PHE A 557 8.41 -9.18 14.16
C PHE A 557 8.07 -10.05 15.38
N GLU A 558 8.60 -9.74 16.55
CA GLU A 558 8.27 -10.44 17.77
C GLU A 558 6.77 -10.27 18.10
N PRO A 559 6.02 -11.36 18.38
CA PRO A 559 4.62 -11.25 18.78
C PRO A 559 4.47 -10.34 20.01
N PRO A 560 3.39 -9.56 20.14
CA PRO A 560 3.15 -8.80 21.36
C PRO A 560 3.11 -9.77 22.54
N ALA A 561 3.80 -9.44 23.62
CA ALA A 561 3.80 -10.22 24.84
C ALA A 561 2.35 -10.49 25.28
N ALA A 562 2.01 -11.73 25.56
CA ALA A 562 0.69 -12.07 26.09
C ALA A 562 0.42 -11.19 27.31
N PRO A 563 -0.80 -10.63 27.48
CA PRO A 563 -1.10 -9.81 28.64
C PRO A 563 -0.80 -10.63 29.90
N VAL A 564 0.07 -10.10 30.76
CA VAL A 564 0.35 -10.67 32.06
C VAL A 564 -0.96 -10.56 32.84
N ILE A 565 -1.70 -11.66 32.94
CA ILE A 565 -2.81 -11.77 33.86
C ILE A 565 -2.16 -11.76 35.24
N GLU A 566 -2.13 -10.58 35.90
CA GLU A 566 -1.78 -10.53 37.32
C GLU A 566 -2.71 -11.48 38.07
N ALA A 567 -2.11 -12.49 38.65
CA ALA A 567 -2.83 -13.38 39.55
C ALA A 567 -3.46 -12.53 40.69
N PRO A 568 -4.73 -12.73 41.01
CA PRO A 568 -5.36 -11.98 42.10
C PRO A 568 -4.58 -12.19 43.40
N LYS A 569 -4.17 -11.10 44.01
CA LYS A 569 -3.53 -11.13 45.34
C LYS A 569 -4.42 -11.87 46.33
N PRO A 570 -3.92 -12.82 47.14
CA PRO A 570 -4.70 -13.47 48.18
C PRO A 570 -4.91 -12.47 49.33
N GLY A 571 -6.13 -12.09 49.54
CA GLY A 571 -6.50 -11.19 50.62
C GLY A 571 -7.93 -11.38 51.07
N GLY A 572 -8.15 -12.01 52.24
CA GLY A 572 -9.33 -11.85 53.07
C GLY A 572 -10.31 -13.01 53.07
N GLU A 573 -10.20 -13.83 54.12
CA GLU A 573 -11.18 -14.82 54.56
C GLU A 573 -12.59 -14.22 54.70
N ASN A 574 -13.62 -14.90 54.18
CA ASN A 574 -14.77 -15.28 55.01
C ASN A 574 -15.67 -16.33 54.33
N ASN A 575 -15.89 -17.36 55.13
CA ASN A 575 -16.83 -18.45 55.12
C ASN A 575 -18.16 -18.29 54.34
N GLN A 576 -18.51 -19.22 53.49
CA GLN A 576 -19.51 -20.27 53.76
C GLN A 576 -19.78 -21.07 52.46
N ALA A 577 -19.54 -22.36 52.55
CA ALA A 577 -19.95 -23.34 51.54
C ALA A 577 -21.46 -23.62 51.62
N PRO A 578 -22.04 -24.09 50.52
CA PRO A 578 -22.62 -25.43 50.58
C PRO A 578 -22.09 -26.39 49.51
N THR A 579 -21.81 -27.55 49.99
CA THR A 579 -21.51 -28.80 49.27
C THR A 579 -22.63 -29.20 48.33
N LEU A 580 -22.29 -29.69 47.13
CA LEU A 580 -22.96 -30.82 46.49
C LEU A 580 -22.18 -31.30 45.25
N GLY A 581 -21.79 -32.55 45.26
CA GLY A 581 -21.86 -33.48 44.12
C GLY A 581 -20.65 -33.56 43.24
N ALA A 582 -19.75 -34.50 43.57
CA ALA A 582 -18.73 -35.01 42.67
C ALA A 582 -19.36 -35.69 41.46
N ALA A 583 -18.94 -35.31 40.26
CA ALA A 583 -18.92 -36.16 39.09
C ALA A 583 -17.63 -35.91 38.34
N ALA A 584 -16.74 -36.84 38.45
CA ALA A 584 -15.52 -36.93 37.65
C ALA A 584 -15.89 -37.19 36.18
N SER A 585 -15.45 -36.34 35.28
CA SER A 585 -15.31 -36.73 33.89
C SER A 585 -13.96 -36.23 33.38
N SER A 586 -13.18 -37.20 32.98
CA SER A 586 -11.86 -37.15 32.37
C SER A 586 -11.80 -36.18 31.18
N LEU A 587 -10.82 -35.27 31.21
CA LEU A 587 -10.36 -34.51 30.06
C LEU A 587 -9.61 -35.48 29.11
N PRO A 588 -9.89 -35.42 27.80
CA PRO A 588 -9.02 -36.05 26.81
C PRO A 588 -7.75 -35.21 26.60
N PRO A 589 -6.66 -35.80 26.13
CA PRO A 589 -5.36 -35.15 26.01
C PRO A 589 -5.37 -34.08 24.91
N GLU A 590 -4.64 -33.01 25.17
CA GLU A 590 -4.28 -31.98 24.18
C GLU A 590 -3.63 -32.63 22.94
N GLY A 591 -4.15 -32.28 21.78
CA GLY A 591 -3.52 -32.64 20.51
C GLY A 591 -4.49 -32.79 19.35
N ALA A 592 -5.11 -31.70 18.91
CA ALA A 592 -5.61 -31.64 17.53
C ALA A 592 -5.71 -30.15 17.10
N GLY A 593 -4.60 -29.63 16.61
CA GLY A 593 -4.60 -28.40 15.82
C GLY A 593 -5.43 -28.63 14.55
N SER A 594 -6.39 -27.75 14.28
CA SER A 594 -7.22 -27.78 13.09
C SER A 594 -6.35 -27.67 11.84
N ALA A 595 -6.29 -28.76 11.06
CA ALA A 595 -5.66 -28.78 9.75
C ALA A 595 -6.51 -27.92 8.78
N LEU A 596 -6.00 -26.76 8.42
CA LEU A 596 -6.45 -26.04 7.22
C LEU A 596 -5.86 -26.79 6.02
N GLY A 597 -6.70 -27.60 5.36
CA GLY A 597 -6.32 -28.38 4.20
C GLY A 597 -5.91 -27.51 3.02
N ARG A 598 -4.68 -27.69 2.55
CA ARG A 598 -4.28 -27.36 1.17
C ARG A 598 -4.86 -28.43 0.22
N PRO A 599 -5.00 -28.13 -1.09
CA PRO A 599 -5.37 -29.17 -2.06
C PRO A 599 -4.33 -30.31 -2.02
N GLY A 600 -4.68 -31.43 -1.39
CA GLY A 600 -3.79 -32.57 -1.15
C GLY A 600 -4.02 -33.28 0.18
N GLY A 601 -4.60 -32.63 1.19
CA GLY A 601 -5.18 -33.29 2.38
C GLY A 601 -4.21 -33.86 3.41
N GLU A 602 -2.89 -33.65 3.32
CA GLU A 602 -1.93 -34.16 4.30
C GLU A 602 -1.45 -33.05 5.25
N ALA A 603 -1.29 -33.39 6.54
CA ALA A 603 -0.74 -32.48 7.54
C ALA A 603 0.72 -32.15 7.20
N ILE A 604 1.13 -30.89 7.50
CA ILE A 604 2.53 -30.48 7.38
C ILE A 604 3.38 -31.37 8.30
N ALA A 605 4.44 -31.96 7.76
CA ALA A 605 5.40 -32.75 8.54
C ALA A 605 6.04 -31.91 9.66
N PRO A 606 6.48 -32.49 10.76
CA PRO A 606 7.22 -31.80 11.81
C PRO A 606 8.41 -31.01 11.26
N THR A 607 8.73 -29.89 11.88
CA THR A 607 9.94 -29.13 11.55
C THR A 607 11.20 -29.98 11.70
N ILE A 608 12.10 -29.89 10.74
CA ILE A 608 13.41 -30.53 10.77
C ILE A 608 14.49 -29.51 11.11
N THR A 609 15.63 -29.97 11.63
CA THR A 609 16.79 -29.12 11.90
C THR A 609 17.56 -28.81 10.62
N ILE A 610 18.43 -27.80 10.66
CA ILE A 610 19.31 -27.48 9.52
C ILE A 610 20.23 -28.67 9.17
N ASP A 611 20.65 -29.45 10.18
CA ASP A 611 21.47 -30.65 9.99
C ASP A 611 20.68 -31.79 9.31
N ASP A 612 19.37 -31.84 9.53
CA ASP A 612 18.51 -32.79 8.82
C ASP A 612 18.28 -32.36 7.38
N PHE A 613 18.08 -31.05 7.15
CA PHE A 613 17.95 -30.50 5.81
C PHE A 613 19.24 -30.64 4.99
N ALA A 614 20.40 -30.49 5.61
CA ALA A 614 21.71 -30.66 4.96
C ALA A 614 21.97 -32.10 4.46
N LYS A 615 21.17 -33.08 4.90
CA LYS A 615 21.21 -34.48 4.39
C LYS A 615 20.42 -34.62 3.07
N VAL A 616 19.63 -33.62 2.68
CA VAL A 616 18.82 -33.66 1.45
C VAL A 616 19.65 -33.12 0.29
N ASP A 617 19.96 -33.99 -0.67
CA ASP A 617 20.65 -33.58 -1.91
C ASP A 617 19.62 -33.08 -2.92
N LEU A 618 19.69 -31.77 -3.23
CA LEU A 618 18.81 -31.09 -4.21
C LEU A 618 19.58 -30.82 -5.49
N ARG A 619 19.11 -31.39 -6.61
CA ARG A 619 19.74 -31.24 -7.93
C ARG A 619 18.80 -30.64 -8.96
N ILE A 620 19.35 -29.90 -9.92
CA ILE A 620 18.63 -29.53 -11.12
C ILE A 620 18.74 -30.65 -12.13
N ALA A 621 17.60 -31.19 -12.54
CA ALA A 621 17.52 -32.29 -13.50
C ALA A 621 16.72 -31.84 -14.73
N LYS A 622 17.11 -32.35 -15.91
CA LYS A 622 16.37 -32.15 -17.16
C LYS A 622 15.37 -33.28 -17.37
N ILE A 623 14.13 -32.92 -17.68
CA ILE A 623 13.11 -33.92 -18.06
C ILE A 623 13.38 -34.35 -19.49
N ILE A 624 13.83 -35.58 -19.69
CA ILE A 624 14.15 -36.16 -21.00
C ILE A 624 12.98 -36.92 -21.60
N GLU A 625 12.08 -37.44 -20.77
CA GLU A 625 10.85 -38.12 -21.18
C GLU A 625 9.76 -37.89 -20.14
N CYS A 626 8.51 -37.79 -20.59
CA CYS A 626 7.33 -37.71 -19.73
C CYS A 626 6.18 -38.52 -20.33
N LYS A 627 5.54 -39.35 -19.50
CA LYS A 627 4.42 -40.22 -19.90
C LYS A 627 3.28 -40.16 -18.89
N ALA A 628 2.04 -40.28 -19.40
CA ALA A 628 0.89 -40.52 -18.54
C ALA A 628 0.99 -41.91 -17.90
N VAL A 629 0.58 -42.05 -16.63
CA VAL A 629 0.57 -43.30 -15.91
C VAL A 629 -0.77 -44.00 -16.17
N GLU A 630 -0.72 -45.23 -16.70
CA GLU A 630 -1.92 -46.00 -16.98
C GLU A 630 -2.74 -46.22 -15.70
N GLY A 631 -4.03 -45.96 -15.76
CA GLY A 631 -4.94 -46.04 -14.59
C GLY A 631 -4.88 -44.85 -13.62
N SER A 632 -4.07 -43.82 -13.85
CA SER A 632 -4.01 -42.62 -13.01
C SER A 632 -4.42 -41.38 -13.77
N THR A 633 -5.34 -40.59 -13.21
CA THR A 633 -5.71 -39.27 -13.70
C THR A 633 -4.87 -38.13 -13.10
N LYS A 634 -3.97 -38.45 -12.14
CA LYS A 634 -3.19 -37.49 -11.37
C LYS A 634 -1.70 -37.53 -11.62
N LEU A 635 -1.15 -38.70 -12.01
CA LEU A 635 0.29 -38.93 -12.07
C LEU A 635 0.83 -38.85 -13.49
N LEU A 636 1.98 -38.17 -13.61
CA LEU A 636 2.88 -38.30 -14.76
C LEU A 636 4.18 -39.00 -14.32
N GLN A 637 4.72 -39.89 -15.16
CA GLN A 637 6.03 -40.50 -15.01
C GLN A 637 7.05 -39.63 -15.74
N LEU A 638 8.03 -39.13 -15.03
CA LEU A 638 9.12 -38.30 -15.55
C LEU A 638 10.40 -39.08 -15.55
N THR A 639 11.12 -39.11 -16.67
CA THR A 639 12.49 -39.60 -16.75
C THR A 639 13.41 -38.38 -16.71
N LEU A 640 14.27 -38.33 -15.68
CA LEU A 640 15.10 -37.18 -15.37
C LEU A 640 16.58 -37.50 -15.58
N ASP A 641 17.31 -36.55 -16.17
CA ASP A 641 18.77 -36.53 -16.25
C ASP A 641 19.30 -35.46 -15.29
N ALA A 642 19.97 -35.87 -14.24
CA ALA A 642 20.61 -35.01 -13.23
C ALA A 642 22.13 -34.90 -13.42
N GLY A 643 22.67 -35.33 -14.56
CA GLY A 643 24.12 -35.34 -14.85
C GLY A 643 24.91 -36.45 -14.15
N GLU A 644 24.23 -37.52 -13.71
CA GLU A 644 24.84 -38.63 -12.97
C GLU A 644 25.32 -39.79 -13.87
N GLY A 645 25.14 -39.63 -15.19
CA GLY A 645 25.44 -40.72 -16.15
C GLY A 645 24.35 -41.81 -16.21
N THR A 646 23.33 -41.73 -15.35
CA THR A 646 22.13 -42.57 -15.35
C THR A 646 20.91 -41.74 -15.22
N THR A 647 19.76 -42.19 -15.72
CA THR A 647 18.48 -41.51 -15.60
C THR A 647 17.70 -41.97 -14.38
N ARG A 648 16.90 -41.06 -13.79
CA ARG A 648 15.99 -41.39 -12.67
C ARG A 648 14.53 -41.28 -13.12
N ASN A 649 13.70 -42.23 -12.64
CA ASN A 649 12.25 -42.16 -12.87
C ASN A 649 11.54 -41.63 -11.62
N VAL A 650 10.72 -40.59 -11.82
CA VAL A 650 9.96 -39.92 -10.77
C VAL A 650 8.50 -39.87 -11.17
N PHE A 651 7.60 -40.16 -10.25
CA PHE A 651 6.17 -40.02 -10.41
C PHE A 651 5.72 -38.71 -9.74
N SER A 652 5.02 -37.85 -10.49
CA SER A 652 4.57 -36.55 -10.00
C SER A 652 3.08 -36.37 -10.22
N GLY A 653 2.37 -35.85 -9.20
CA GLY A 653 0.91 -35.61 -9.21
C GLY A 653 0.47 -34.37 -9.99
N ILE A 654 1.05 -34.10 -11.15
CA ILE A 654 0.88 -32.85 -11.92
C ILE A 654 0.10 -33.04 -13.23
N ALA A 655 -0.49 -34.19 -13.47
CA ALA A 655 -1.24 -34.47 -14.72
C ALA A 655 -2.46 -33.57 -14.92
N SER A 656 -3.01 -32.95 -13.85
CA SER A 656 -4.11 -32.00 -13.94
C SER A 656 -3.68 -30.60 -14.43
N MET A 657 -2.37 -30.31 -14.39
CA MET A 657 -1.82 -28.98 -14.70
C MET A 657 -0.95 -28.98 -15.96
N TYR A 658 -0.38 -30.12 -16.35
CA TYR A 658 0.56 -30.23 -17.47
C TYR A 658 0.29 -31.45 -18.30
N SER A 659 0.39 -31.32 -19.64
CA SER A 659 0.49 -32.47 -20.53
C SER A 659 1.94 -32.94 -20.64
N PRO A 660 2.20 -34.22 -20.94
CA PRO A 660 3.54 -34.76 -21.07
C PRO A 660 4.44 -33.98 -22.01
N GLU A 661 3.90 -33.50 -23.15
CA GLU A 661 4.64 -32.78 -24.19
C GLU A 661 5.13 -31.40 -23.70
N GLN A 662 4.42 -30.80 -22.74
CA GLN A 662 4.78 -29.50 -22.17
C GLN A 662 5.99 -29.58 -21.25
N LEU A 663 6.32 -30.76 -20.72
CA LEU A 663 7.35 -30.96 -19.70
C LEU A 663 8.68 -31.44 -20.27
N VAL A 664 8.67 -32.17 -21.36
CA VAL A 664 9.91 -32.66 -21.99
C VAL A 664 10.84 -31.52 -22.35
N GLY A 665 12.09 -31.63 -21.96
CA GLY A 665 13.12 -30.61 -22.20
C GLY A 665 13.24 -29.53 -21.12
N LYS A 666 12.26 -29.43 -20.19
CA LYS A 666 12.33 -28.48 -19.07
C LYS A 666 13.25 -28.94 -17.96
N LEU A 667 13.69 -27.99 -17.15
CA LEU A 667 14.44 -28.25 -15.92
C LEU A 667 13.49 -28.32 -14.73
N THR A 668 13.79 -29.21 -13.80
CA THR A 668 13.06 -29.36 -12.52
C THR A 668 14.04 -29.58 -11.37
N VAL A 669 13.57 -29.37 -10.15
CA VAL A 669 14.33 -29.74 -8.95
C VAL A 669 14.04 -31.22 -8.63
N LEU A 670 15.09 -31.97 -8.42
CA LEU A 670 15.07 -33.35 -7.98
C LEU A 670 15.62 -33.44 -6.56
N VAL A 671 14.90 -34.12 -5.68
CA VAL A 671 15.46 -34.63 -4.39
C VAL A 671 16.17 -35.93 -4.72
N ALA A 672 17.51 -35.93 -4.66
CA ALA A 672 18.35 -37.00 -5.16
C ALA A 672 18.64 -38.07 -4.09
#